data_a735413730e3d7d3b5bb0736e158e733
#
_entry.id   a735413730e3d7d3b5bb0736e158e733
#
_cell.length_a   1.000
_cell.length_b   1.000
_cell.length_c   1.000
_cell.angle_alpha   90.00
_cell.angle_beta   90.00
_cell.angle_gamma   90.00
#
_symmetry.space_group_name_H-M   'P 1'
#
loop_
_entity.id
_entity.type
_entity.pdbx_description
1 polymer ?
#
loop_
_entity_poly.entity_id
_entity_poly.type
_entity_poly.pdbx_seq_one_letter_code
_entity_poly.pdbx_strand_id
1 'polypeptide(L)'
;MNFKSNLSVTIILVICSFVQSCSRYSPRLEAALSLAGENRVELEKVLEHYQRDRKKYKAACFLIENMVGRYTLTNQKLDSLDAEFFDAVGNLDIRFEDTEVNVYLVQIKVNEIWNRVLAKYGDPTKYHYGRSDDLRSVTADYLIDNIDEAFATLDYPWTSHLSFEDFCEYVLPYRYGSEPLTEDWRHYFRERYKWIADSLAGNTDPVAVCRLINQDISTWFLPAGGGHIFKNHPRSLSVDQLRKCRLSSCVEQAAVALFAMRSMGLAVAHCTIPHWGNRSAGHDFNAILTKDNEWADFSAAKFNPGENEIANKPPKVFVKKFSRKMMTEDELEVIKQFDFPYAGYQDVTSHLVKTSDVTVQIPDSLKDDVSVVYLCVFNNKRWVPVSYSYSRNGRARFVEMGRRIVYLPQYYKDGRFRPVGDPIFLEKDGSQHPAVADSANPVSRMVLTRKYGRFKYQLGYAGEMVGARFQGADNPEFENAVTLFTIDSLPDSKMDTFAIAPVKCRYVRYLYPDIFARGNAGNVAEIAFIGDDGKPLEGKYIGIKEANANNIRTVFDGNTRNYLRVYQSADSTAVFPGNVIVVDSPKPIWIGLDLGGDRNVTGVAYCPRNDSNNIYPHCTYELFCWDGGWKSLGQRAGQKDSLVYENVPSGCLYILRNRTEGKEERLFTYEDGKQVWW
;
A
#
# COMPACT_ATOMS: atom_id res chain seq x y z
N MET A 1 -8.18 11.73 10.61
CA MET A 1 -9.00 12.88 10.18
C MET A 1 -10.18 12.32 9.41
N ASN A 2 -11.38 12.42 9.96
CA ASN A 2 -12.57 11.76 9.42
C ASN A 2 -13.03 12.49 8.14
N PHE A 3 -12.74 11.92 6.98
CA PHE A 3 -13.49 12.24 5.77
C PHE A 3 -14.85 11.53 5.83
N LYS A 4 -15.79 12.11 6.55
CA LYS A 4 -17.20 11.93 6.22
C LYS A 4 -17.47 12.84 5.03
N SER A 5 -17.13 12.41 3.82
CA SER A 5 -17.79 12.94 2.66
C SER A 5 -19.26 12.53 2.79
N ASN A 6 -20.13 13.48 2.99
CA ASN A 6 -21.57 13.30 2.81
C ASN A 6 -21.80 12.94 1.34
N LEU A 7 -21.54 11.69 1.00
CA LEU A 7 -21.93 11.11 -0.27
C LEU A 7 -23.40 10.71 -0.13
N SER A 8 -24.29 11.71 -0.18
CA SER A 8 -25.68 11.46 -0.46
C SER A 8 -25.79 11.01 -1.90
N VAL A 9 -25.52 9.72 -2.13
CA VAL A 9 -25.94 9.05 -3.37
C VAL A 9 -27.42 8.77 -3.19
N THR A 10 -28.24 9.79 -3.43
CA THR A 10 -29.67 9.60 -3.62
C THR A 10 -29.86 8.95 -4.98
N ILE A 11 -29.79 7.62 -5.02
CA ILE A 11 -30.28 6.84 -6.15
C ILE A 11 -31.79 6.86 -5.99
N ILE A 12 -32.45 7.78 -6.70
CA ILE A 12 -33.90 7.83 -6.80
C ILE A 12 -34.34 6.59 -7.57
N LEU A 13 -34.86 5.59 -6.86
CA LEU A 13 -35.67 4.54 -7.44
C LEU A 13 -36.99 5.16 -7.85
N VAL A 14 -37.07 5.60 -9.11
CA VAL A 14 -38.39 5.90 -9.72
C VAL A 14 -39.03 4.55 -10.00
N ILE A 15 -39.98 4.17 -9.17
CA ILE A 15 -40.96 3.13 -9.50
C ILE A 15 -41.79 3.67 -10.66
N CYS A 16 -41.36 3.41 -11.89
CA CYS A 16 -42.17 3.65 -13.07
C CYS A 16 -43.32 2.66 -13.07
N SER A 17 -44.52 3.14 -12.77
CA SER A 17 -45.78 2.50 -13.13
C SER A 17 -45.69 2.05 -14.60
N PHE A 18 -45.94 0.80 -14.88
CA PHE A 18 -45.94 0.22 -16.21
C PHE A 18 -46.91 0.94 -17.13
N VAL A 19 -46.43 1.88 -17.91
CA VAL A 19 -46.98 2.17 -19.22
C VAL A 19 -46.23 1.24 -20.17
N GLN A 20 -46.90 0.25 -20.72
CA GLN A 20 -46.42 -0.56 -21.85
C GLN A 20 -46.34 0.36 -23.10
N SER A 21 -45.33 1.20 -23.11
CA SER A 21 -44.78 1.79 -24.33
C SER A 21 -43.83 0.76 -24.92
N CYS A 22 -43.89 0.48 -26.21
CA CYS A 22 -42.86 -0.23 -26.94
C CYS A 22 -41.52 0.52 -26.82
N SER A 23 -40.82 0.34 -25.72
CA SER A 23 -39.51 0.93 -25.53
C SER A 23 -38.54 0.27 -26.52
N ARG A 24 -37.85 1.07 -27.33
CA ARG A 24 -36.83 0.66 -28.31
C ARG A 24 -35.63 -0.03 -27.59
N TYR A 25 -35.46 0.23 -26.32
CA TYR A 25 -34.31 -0.15 -25.52
C TYR A 25 -34.69 -1.06 -24.34
N SER A 26 -33.71 -1.79 -23.80
CA SER A 26 -33.87 -2.54 -22.56
C SER A 26 -34.27 -1.61 -21.39
N PRO A 27 -35.00 -2.07 -20.37
CA PRO A 27 -35.39 -1.22 -19.23
C PRO A 27 -34.18 -0.57 -18.55
N ARG A 28 -33.04 -1.25 -18.49
CA ARG A 28 -31.81 -0.76 -17.88
C ARG A 28 -31.16 0.33 -18.74
N LEU A 29 -31.09 0.12 -20.05
CA LEU A 29 -30.57 1.10 -20.99
C LEU A 29 -31.46 2.37 -21.00
N GLU A 30 -32.78 2.21 -21.03
CA GLU A 30 -33.71 3.31 -20.99
C GLU A 30 -33.59 4.13 -19.70
N ALA A 31 -33.41 3.46 -18.56
CA ALA A 31 -33.17 4.13 -17.29
C ALA A 31 -31.88 4.97 -17.31
N ALA A 32 -30.78 4.42 -17.88
CA ALA A 32 -29.53 5.15 -18.03
C ALA A 32 -29.70 6.38 -18.96
N LEU A 33 -30.31 6.18 -20.12
CA LEU A 33 -30.59 7.26 -21.09
C LEU A 33 -31.51 8.37 -20.49
N SER A 34 -32.48 8.00 -19.65
CA SER A 34 -33.32 8.95 -18.94
C SER A 34 -32.55 9.80 -17.93
N LEU A 35 -31.52 9.24 -17.28
CA LEU A 35 -30.65 9.95 -16.34
C LEU A 35 -29.63 10.87 -17.06
N ALA A 36 -29.38 10.65 -18.35
CA ALA A 36 -28.45 11.44 -19.14
C ALA A 36 -28.90 12.88 -19.40
N GLY A 37 -30.20 13.15 -19.30
CA GLY A 37 -30.78 14.48 -19.58
C GLY A 37 -30.52 14.92 -21.00
N GLU A 38 -29.96 16.10 -21.20
CA GLU A 38 -29.65 16.66 -22.53
C GLU A 38 -28.63 15.84 -23.29
N ASN A 39 -27.71 15.16 -22.60
CA ASN A 39 -26.68 14.33 -23.20
C ASN A 39 -27.21 12.99 -23.77
N ARG A 40 -28.50 12.70 -23.56
CA ARG A 40 -29.15 11.51 -24.15
C ARG A 40 -28.92 11.45 -25.67
N VAL A 41 -28.94 12.58 -26.36
CA VAL A 41 -28.72 12.67 -27.80
C VAL A 41 -27.32 12.13 -28.21
N GLU A 42 -26.30 12.44 -27.44
CA GLU A 42 -24.95 11.94 -27.67
C GLU A 42 -24.90 10.41 -27.52
N LEU A 43 -25.51 9.89 -26.46
CA LEU A 43 -25.51 8.45 -26.20
C LEU A 43 -26.34 7.67 -27.24
N GLU A 44 -27.46 8.25 -27.71
CA GLU A 44 -28.26 7.65 -28.78
C GLU A 44 -27.52 7.67 -30.14
N LYS A 45 -26.72 8.70 -30.45
CA LYS A 45 -25.85 8.70 -31.63
C LYS A 45 -24.91 7.48 -31.66
N VAL A 46 -24.34 7.08 -30.52
CA VAL A 46 -23.47 5.88 -30.42
C VAL A 46 -24.27 4.62 -30.76
N LEU A 47 -25.48 4.49 -30.22
CA LEU A 47 -26.35 3.35 -30.49
C LEU A 47 -26.78 3.30 -31.96
N GLU A 48 -27.06 4.45 -32.57
CA GLU A 48 -27.40 4.56 -34.00
C GLU A 48 -26.22 4.26 -34.90
N HIS A 49 -25.03 4.71 -34.55
CA HIS A 49 -23.80 4.41 -35.28
C HIS A 49 -23.60 2.90 -35.41
N TYR A 50 -23.82 2.13 -34.33
CA TYR A 50 -23.61 0.69 -34.32
C TYR A 50 -24.85 -0.15 -34.60
N GLN A 51 -25.98 0.41 -35.04
CA GLN A 51 -27.25 -0.32 -35.23
C GLN A 51 -27.11 -1.54 -36.18
N ARG A 52 -26.13 -1.53 -37.11
CA ARG A 52 -25.86 -2.62 -38.03
C ARG A 52 -24.75 -3.57 -37.60
N ASP A 53 -23.98 -3.20 -36.57
CA ASP A 53 -22.95 -4.05 -35.96
C ASP A 53 -23.43 -4.56 -34.60
N ARG A 54 -23.97 -5.79 -34.59
CA ARG A 54 -24.60 -6.36 -33.40
C ARG A 54 -23.65 -6.44 -32.19
N LYS A 55 -22.33 -6.71 -32.43
CA LYS A 55 -21.37 -6.83 -31.31
C LYS A 55 -21.02 -5.48 -30.73
N LYS A 56 -20.67 -4.50 -31.56
CA LYS A 56 -20.38 -3.12 -31.13
C LYS A 56 -21.61 -2.45 -30.51
N TYR A 57 -22.80 -2.70 -31.04
CA TYR A 57 -24.07 -2.23 -30.45
C TYR A 57 -24.24 -2.75 -29.00
N LYS A 58 -24.04 -4.05 -28.76
CA LYS A 58 -24.09 -4.62 -27.42
C LYS A 58 -23.03 -4.05 -26.48
N ALA A 59 -21.83 -3.78 -26.99
CA ALA A 59 -20.75 -3.14 -26.25
C ALA A 59 -21.12 -1.68 -25.86
N ALA A 60 -21.72 -0.94 -26.80
CA ALA A 60 -22.27 0.41 -26.53
C ALA A 60 -23.34 0.37 -25.44
N CYS A 61 -24.31 -0.56 -25.53
CA CYS A 61 -25.31 -0.76 -24.49
C CYS A 61 -24.67 -1.06 -23.14
N PHE A 62 -23.68 -1.97 -23.10
CA PHE A 62 -22.97 -2.30 -21.86
C PHE A 62 -22.30 -1.08 -21.23
N LEU A 63 -21.61 -0.25 -22.01
CA LEU A 63 -20.97 0.97 -21.50
C LEU A 63 -22.02 1.94 -20.94
N ILE A 64 -23.08 2.26 -21.70
CA ILE A 64 -24.10 3.23 -21.28
C ILE A 64 -24.85 2.76 -20.04
N GLU A 65 -25.28 1.50 -19.99
CA GLU A 65 -25.97 0.92 -18.83
C GLU A 65 -25.14 0.97 -17.54
N ASN A 66 -23.81 0.91 -17.66
CA ASN A 66 -22.88 0.89 -16.54
C ASN A 66 -22.18 2.23 -16.27
N MET A 67 -22.53 3.30 -16.99
CA MET A 67 -22.11 4.68 -16.70
C MET A 67 -22.75 5.26 -15.45
N VAL A 68 -23.90 4.75 -15.02
CA VAL A 68 -24.61 5.27 -13.84
C VAL A 68 -23.66 5.36 -12.64
N GLY A 69 -23.55 6.56 -12.09
CA GLY A 69 -22.69 6.82 -10.93
C GLY A 69 -21.18 6.89 -11.24
N ARG A 70 -20.76 6.91 -12.52
CA ARG A 70 -19.40 7.26 -12.92
C ARG A 70 -19.31 8.76 -13.15
N TYR A 71 -18.17 9.33 -12.75
CA TYR A 71 -17.98 10.78 -12.78
C TYR A 71 -16.51 11.17 -12.72
N THR A 72 -16.25 12.39 -13.14
CA THR A 72 -15.00 13.11 -12.86
C THR A 72 -15.24 14.11 -11.73
N LEU A 73 -14.36 14.17 -10.74
CA LEU A 73 -14.32 15.26 -9.78
C LEU A 73 -13.77 16.52 -10.46
N THR A 74 -14.51 17.64 -10.36
CA THR A 74 -14.16 18.90 -11.01
C THR A 74 -13.86 19.99 -10.00
N ASN A 75 -12.78 20.72 -10.24
CA ASN A 75 -12.43 21.94 -9.52
C ASN A 75 -11.34 22.68 -10.30
N GLN A 76 -11.62 23.88 -10.78
CA GLN A 76 -10.72 24.68 -11.60
C GLN A 76 -9.37 24.95 -10.92
N LYS A 77 -9.37 25.13 -9.60
CA LYS A 77 -8.13 25.35 -8.83
C LYS A 77 -7.30 24.08 -8.77
N LEU A 78 -7.92 22.90 -8.65
CA LEU A 78 -7.23 21.62 -8.74
C LEU A 78 -6.66 21.40 -10.15
N ASP A 79 -7.41 21.73 -11.19
CA ASP A 79 -6.94 21.57 -12.58
C ASP A 79 -5.69 22.43 -12.83
N SER A 80 -5.66 23.67 -12.29
CA SER A 80 -4.48 24.54 -12.38
C SER A 80 -3.29 24.01 -11.55
N LEU A 81 -3.56 23.48 -10.36
CA LEU A 81 -2.56 22.83 -9.52
C LEU A 81 -1.94 21.62 -10.22
N ASP A 82 -2.79 20.76 -10.76
CA ASP A 82 -2.39 19.53 -11.47
C ASP A 82 -1.56 19.87 -12.71
N ALA A 83 -1.99 20.84 -13.52
CA ALA A 83 -1.28 21.25 -14.72
C ALA A 83 0.16 21.71 -14.37
N GLU A 84 0.33 22.61 -13.40
CA GLU A 84 1.65 23.10 -13.01
C GLU A 84 2.51 22.00 -12.38
N PHE A 85 1.91 21.15 -11.54
CA PHE A 85 2.63 20.07 -10.88
C PHE A 85 3.11 19.01 -11.87
N PHE A 86 2.21 18.46 -12.70
CA PHE A 86 2.56 17.38 -13.64
C PHE A 86 3.46 17.87 -14.78
N ASP A 87 3.34 19.11 -15.21
CA ASP A 87 4.29 19.69 -16.18
C ASP A 87 5.69 19.82 -15.57
N ALA A 88 5.82 20.29 -14.33
CA ALA A 88 7.11 20.38 -13.66
C ALA A 88 7.74 19.00 -13.42
N VAL A 89 6.95 17.99 -13.03
CA VAL A 89 7.43 16.62 -12.81
C VAL A 89 7.80 15.95 -14.14
N GLY A 90 7.00 16.14 -15.19
CA GLY A 90 7.24 15.58 -16.51
C GLY A 90 8.55 16.08 -17.15
N ASN A 91 8.99 17.28 -16.76
CA ASN A 91 10.25 17.90 -17.23
C ASN A 91 11.47 17.51 -16.35
N LEU A 92 11.30 16.72 -15.30
CA LEU A 92 12.45 16.23 -14.52
C LEU A 92 13.29 15.26 -15.38
N ASP A 93 14.59 15.47 -15.39
CA ASP A 93 15.54 14.50 -15.93
C ASP A 93 15.63 13.33 -14.95
N ILE A 94 14.94 12.23 -15.29
CA ILE A 94 14.89 10.99 -14.50
C ILE A 94 15.59 9.91 -15.31
N ARG A 95 16.73 9.45 -14.81
CA ARG A 95 17.42 8.29 -15.36
C ARG A 95 16.93 7.04 -14.66
N PHE A 96 16.34 6.11 -15.41
CA PHE A 96 15.74 4.88 -14.89
C PHE A 96 16.73 3.71 -14.74
N GLU A 97 17.99 3.92 -15.04
CA GLU A 97 19.02 2.86 -15.12
C GLU A 97 19.54 2.38 -13.75
N ASP A 98 19.33 3.18 -12.68
CA ASP A 98 19.80 2.89 -11.32
C ASP A 98 18.63 2.78 -10.33
N THR A 99 18.23 1.58 -10.02
CA THR A 99 16.91 1.23 -9.52
C THR A 99 16.48 1.75 -8.14
N GLU A 100 17.31 1.78 -7.09
CA GLU A 100 16.81 2.22 -5.76
C GLU A 100 17.17 3.67 -5.41
N VAL A 101 18.32 4.13 -5.83
CA VAL A 101 18.81 5.47 -5.55
C VAL A 101 17.96 6.51 -6.24
N ASN A 102 17.64 6.26 -7.50
CA ASN A 102 16.85 7.18 -8.31
C ASN A 102 15.43 7.37 -7.80
N VAL A 103 14.77 6.31 -7.29
CA VAL A 103 13.42 6.42 -6.71
C VAL A 103 13.41 7.43 -5.56
N TYR A 104 14.37 7.35 -4.66
CA TYR A 104 14.43 8.25 -3.49
C TYR A 104 14.76 9.70 -3.90
N LEU A 105 15.69 9.89 -4.81
CA LEU A 105 16.05 11.21 -5.35
C LEU A 105 14.90 11.85 -6.09
N VAL A 106 14.27 11.08 -6.98
CA VAL A 106 13.07 11.53 -7.71
C VAL A 106 11.97 11.91 -6.71
N GLN A 107 11.76 11.11 -5.68
CA GLN A 107 10.77 11.40 -4.65
C GLN A 107 11.05 12.71 -3.90
N ILE A 108 12.32 13.04 -3.60
CA ILE A 108 12.69 14.32 -2.99
C ILE A 108 12.35 15.48 -3.95
N LYS A 109 12.79 15.42 -5.21
CA LYS A 109 12.52 16.46 -6.21
C LYS A 109 11.01 16.64 -6.43
N VAL A 110 10.28 15.55 -6.54
CA VAL A 110 8.82 15.58 -6.69
C VAL A 110 8.13 16.16 -5.44
N ASN A 111 8.60 15.85 -4.23
CA ASN A 111 8.09 16.45 -2.99
C ASN A 111 8.37 17.96 -2.92
N GLU A 112 9.53 18.43 -3.36
CA GLU A 112 9.85 19.84 -3.43
C GLU A 112 8.92 20.59 -4.38
N ILE A 113 8.67 20.03 -5.57
CA ILE A 113 7.71 20.57 -6.53
C ILE A 113 6.31 20.62 -5.91
N TRP A 114 5.87 19.53 -5.28
CA TRP A 114 4.57 19.46 -4.62
C TRP A 114 4.40 20.51 -3.53
N ASN A 115 5.40 20.67 -2.66
CA ASN A 115 5.36 21.68 -1.60
C ASN A 115 5.30 23.10 -2.15
N ARG A 116 6.03 23.39 -3.24
CA ARG A 116 5.98 24.68 -3.94
C ARG A 116 4.57 24.94 -4.51
N VAL A 117 3.98 23.95 -5.15
CA VAL A 117 2.65 24.05 -5.74
C VAL A 117 1.58 24.20 -4.64
N LEU A 118 1.70 23.45 -3.54
CA LEU A 118 0.81 23.60 -2.38
C LEU A 118 0.94 25.00 -1.74
N ALA A 119 2.11 25.59 -1.69
CA ALA A 119 2.27 26.94 -1.17
C ALA A 119 1.51 27.98 -2.02
N LYS A 120 1.42 27.77 -3.33
CA LYS A 120 0.69 28.64 -4.27
C LYS A 120 -0.82 28.38 -4.26
N TYR A 121 -1.25 27.13 -4.33
CA TYR A 121 -2.66 26.75 -4.50
C TYR A 121 -3.35 26.35 -3.21
N GLY A 122 -2.60 26.05 -2.12
CA GLY A 122 -3.13 25.53 -0.87
C GLY A 122 -3.44 24.02 -0.93
N ASP A 123 -3.94 23.49 0.18
CA ASP A 123 -4.21 22.07 0.36
C ASP A 123 -5.47 21.62 -0.41
N PRO A 124 -5.36 20.75 -1.43
CA PRO A 124 -6.48 20.31 -2.24
C PRO A 124 -7.52 19.51 -1.44
N THR A 125 -7.17 18.91 -0.30
CA THR A 125 -8.13 18.21 0.57
C THR A 125 -9.18 19.14 1.18
N LYS A 126 -8.98 20.45 1.09
CA LYS A 126 -9.87 21.49 1.61
C LYS A 126 -10.72 22.17 0.53
N TYR A 127 -10.56 21.76 -0.74
CA TYR A 127 -11.34 22.35 -1.83
C TYR A 127 -12.78 21.83 -1.83
N HIS A 128 -13.68 22.62 -2.40
CA HIS A 128 -15.03 22.17 -2.72
C HIS A 128 -15.06 21.62 -4.13
N TYR A 129 -15.50 20.40 -4.28
CA TYR A 129 -15.52 19.69 -5.55
C TYR A 129 -16.90 19.65 -6.16
N GLY A 130 -16.97 19.95 -7.46
CA GLY A 130 -18.08 19.60 -8.32
C GLY A 130 -17.95 18.15 -8.82
N ARG A 131 -18.96 17.73 -9.56
CA ARG A 131 -19.03 16.40 -10.16
C ARG A 131 -19.58 16.52 -11.57
N SER A 132 -18.83 16.00 -12.54
CA SER A 132 -19.28 15.81 -13.92
C SER A 132 -19.61 14.34 -14.12
N ASP A 133 -20.91 14.02 -14.19
CA ASP A 133 -21.37 12.64 -14.40
C ASP A 133 -21.14 12.23 -15.86
N ASP A 134 -20.61 11.02 -16.09
CA ASP A 134 -20.30 10.53 -17.43
C ASP A 134 -21.53 10.48 -18.32
N LEU A 135 -22.66 10.01 -17.81
CA LEU A 135 -23.94 10.02 -18.54
C LEU A 135 -24.32 11.41 -19.11
N ARG A 136 -23.86 12.48 -18.45
CA ARG A 136 -24.22 13.88 -18.78
C ARG A 136 -23.13 14.65 -19.51
N SER A 137 -21.96 14.03 -19.75
CA SER A 137 -20.81 14.76 -20.28
C SER A 137 -19.99 14.02 -21.34
N VAL A 138 -20.09 12.69 -21.43
CA VAL A 138 -19.32 11.93 -22.41
C VAL A 138 -19.96 12.08 -23.80
N THR A 139 -19.11 12.42 -24.79
CA THR A 139 -19.55 12.63 -26.18
C THR A 139 -19.69 11.33 -26.96
N ALA A 140 -20.43 11.37 -28.05
CA ALA A 140 -20.56 10.24 -28.97
C ALA A 140 -19.20 9.85 -29.57
N ASP A 141 -18.44 10.85 -30.01
CA ASP A 141 -17.14 10.63 -30.67
C ASP A 141 -16.16 9.91 -29.72
N TYR A 142 -16.10 10.31 -28.44
CA TYR A 142 -15.26 9.64 -27.44
C TYR A 142 -15.61 8.16 -27.26
N LEU A 143 -16.91 7.83 -27.20
CA LEU A 143 -17.36 6.45 -27.00
C LEU A 143 -17.15 5.60 -28.26
N ILE A 144 -17.40 6.18 -29.45
CA ILE A 144 -17.20 5.50 -30.73
C ILE A 144 -15.70 5.16 -30.88
N ASP A 145 -14.83 6.14 -30.69
CA ASP A 145 -13.39 5.92 -30.72
C ASP A 145 -12.96 4.83 -29.72
N ASN A 146 -13.38 4.92 -28.46
CA ASN A 146 -13.06 3.92 -27.44
C ASN A 146 -13.54 2.50 -27.83
N ILE A 147 -14.74 2.38 -28.42
CA ILE A 147 -15.28 1.08 -28.85
C ILE A 147 -14.50 0.55 -30.04
N ASP A 148 -14.28 1.37 -31.06
CA ASP A 148 -13.59 0.96 -32.28
C ASP A 148 -12.15 0.53 -32.00
N GLU A 149 -11.42 1.31 -31.21
CA GLU A 149 -10.08 1.00 -30.75
C GLU A 149 -10.03 -0.29 -29.89
N ALA A 150 -11.02 -0.50 -29.03
CA ALA A 150 -11.10 -1.74 -28.25
C ALA A 150 -11.36 -2.95 -29.14
N PHE A 151 -12.28 -2.85 -30.11
CA PHE A 151 -12.59 -3.95 -31.03
C PHE A 151 -11.43 -4.25 -31.98
N ALA A 152 -10.63 -3.27 -32.39
CA ALA A 152 -9.43 -3.48 -33.21
C ALA A 152 -8.41 -4.42 -32.51
N THR A 153 -8.46 -4.54 -31.18
CA THR A 153 -7.57 -5.46 -30.46
C THR A 153 -7.98 -6.93 -30.59
N LEU A 154 -9.20 -7.23 -31.01
CA LEU A 154 -9.68 -8.61 -31.18
C LEU A 154 -8.99 -9.36 -32.34
N ASP A 155 -8.26 -8.65 -33.20
CA ASP A 155 -7.45 -9.23 -34.25
C ASP A 155 -6.12 -9.81 -33.72
N TYR A 156 -5.74 -9.53 -32.47
CA TYR A 156 -4.54 -10.09 -31.88
C TYR A 156 -4.75 -11.56 -31.45
N PRO A 157 -3.79 -12.46 -31.74
CA PRO A 157 -3.92 -13.89 -31.41
C PRO A 157 -4.16 -14.19 -29.95
N TRP A 158 -3.59 -13.41 -29.03
CA TRP A 158 -3.72 -13.58 -27.60
C TRP A 158 -5.08 -13.16 -27.01
N THR A 159 -5.99 -12.62 -27.83
CA THR A 159 -7.37 -12.30 -27.41
C THR A 159 -8.37 -13.40 -27.72
N SER A 160 -7.96 -14.43 -28.45
CA SER A 160 -8.83 -15.50 -28.98
C SER A 160 -9.57 -16.31 -27.92
N HIS A 161 -9.08 -16.31 -26.67
CA HIS A 161 -9.71 -17.01 -25.53
C HIS A 161 -10.83 -16.18 -24.86
N LEU A 162 -10.92 -14.88 -25.16
CA LEU A 162 -11.84 -13.99 -24.46
C LEU A 162 -13.30 -14.25 -24.83
N SER A 163 -14.14 -14.42 -23.82
CA SER A 163 -15.58 -14.28 -24.00
C SER A 163 -15.97 -12.83 -24.30
N PHE A 164 -17.13 -12.62 -24.89
CA PHE A 164 -17.64 -11.27 -25.12
C PHE A 164 -17.89 -10.52 -23.80
N GLU A 165 -18.30 -11.23 -22.77
CA GLU A 165 -18.52 -10.74 -21.43
C GLU A 165 -17.21 -10.26 -20.79
N ASP A 166 -16.13 -11.04 -20.90
CA ASP A 166 -14.81 -10.67 -20.38
C ASP A 166 -14.23 -9.47 -21.14
N PHE A 167 -14.39 -9.45 -22.46
CA PHE A 167 -14.03 -8.30 -23.27
C PHE A 167 -14.75 -7.03 -22.80
N CYS A 168 -16.07 -7.08 -22.63
CA CYS A 168 -16.84 -5.94 -22.17
C CYS A 168 -16.46 -5.49 -20.76
N GLU A 169 -16.12 -6.42 -19.88
CA GLU A 169 -15.82 -6.10 -18.48
C GLU A 169 -14.38 -5.59 -18.30
N TYR A 170 -13.40 -6.17 -18.99
CA TYR A 170 -11.99 -5.95 -18.66
C TYR A 170 -11.20 -5.21 -19.75
N VAL A 171 -11.60 -5.29 -21.02
CA VAL A 171 -10.90 -4.63 -22.14
C VAL A 171 -11.59 -3.32 -22.55
N LEU A 172 -12.90 -3.36 -22.73
CA LEU A 172 -13.71 -2.25 -23.25
C LEU A 172 -13.77 -0.98 -22.36
N PRO A 173 -13.72 -1.04 -21.03
CA PRO A 173 -13.92 0.13 -20.18
C PRO A 173 -12.89 1.23 -20.40
N TYR A 174 -13.35 2.48 -20.39
CA TYR A 174 -12.58 3.69 -20.70
C TYR A 174 -12.02 4.41 -19.47
N ARG A 175 -12.36 3.99 -18.26
CA ARG A 175 -11.88 4.58 -17.00
C ARG A 175 -11.66 3.55 -15.89
N TYR A 176 -10.99 3.97 -14.81
CA TYR A 176 -10.81 3.13 -13.61
C TYR A 176 -11.28 3.79 -12.31
N GLY A 177 -11.40 5.12 -12.26
CA GLY A 177 -11.76 5.87 -11.05
C GLY A 177 -12.59 7.13 -11.33
N SER A 178 -12.19 8.24 -10.71
CA SER A 178 -12.80 9.57 -10.86
C SER A 178 -11.89 10.53 -11.66
N GLU A 179 -10.99 9.98 -12.46
CA GLU A 179 -10.05 10.73 -13.29
C GLU A 179 -10.74 11.55 -14.37
N PRO A 180 -10.15 12.68 -14.80
CA PRO A 180 -10.47 13.32 -16.07
C PRO A 180 -10.25 12.34 -17.21
N LEU A 181 -11.20 12.30 -18.16
CA LEU A 181 -11.05 11.44 -19.35
C LEU A 181 -9.93 12.00 -20.23
N THR A 182 -9.09 11.11 -20.75
CA THR A 182 -8.09 11.42 -21.76
C THR A 182 -8.60 10.92 -23.11
N GLU A 183 -8.56 11.76 -24.12
CA GLU A 183 -8.79 11.36 -25.49
C GLU A 183 -7.59 10.52 -25.97
N ASP A 184 -7.72 9.76 -27.02
CA ASP A 184 -6.68 9.00 -27.73
C ASP A 184 -5.79 8.05 -26.88
N TRP A 185 -6.11 7.81 -25.60
CA TRP A 185 -5.26 7.02 -24.73
C TRP A 185 -5.01 5.57 -25.22
N ARG A 186 -6.03 4.97 -25.91
CA ARG A 186 -5.88 3.63 -26.50
C ARG A 186 -4.91 3.67 -27.66
N HIS A 187 -5.07 4.63 -28.55
CA HIS A 187 -4.17 4.83 -29.70
C HIS A 187 -2.73 5.04 -29.23
N TYR A 188 -2.52 5.91 -28.22
CA TYR A 188 -1.18 6.16 -27.67
C TYR A 188 -0.49 4.88 -27.18
N PHE A 189 -1.14 4.08 -26.36
CA PHE A 189 -0.52 2.86 -25.85
C PHE A 189 -0.42 1.77 -26.91
N ARG A 190 -1.35 1.68 -27.84
CA ARG A 190 -1.26 0.74 -28.95
C ARG A 190 -0.08 1.06 -29.85
N GLU A 191 0.17 2.31 -30.21
CA GLU A 191 1.35 2.72 -30.96
C GLU A 191 2.65 2.45 -30.18
N ARG A 192 2.66 2.70 -28.87
CA ARG A 192 3.82 2.37 -28.04
C ARG A 192 4.16 0.89 -28.06
N TYR A 193 3.17 0.02 -28.08
CA TYR A 193 3.33 -1.44 -27.96
C TYR A 193 3.11 -2.21 -29.24
N LYS A 194 2.94 -1.57 -30.39
CA LYS A 194 2.73 -2.25 -31.68
C LYS A 194 3.85 -3.24 -32.05
N TRP A 195 5.08 -2.98 -31.63
CA TRP A 195 6.23 -3.86 -31.83
C TRP A 195 6.04 -5.25 -31.19
N ILE A 196 5.17 -5.38 -30.17
CA ILE A 196 4.87 -6.67 -29.52
C ILE A 196 4.16 -7.60 -30.48
N ALA A 197 3.26 -7.08 -31.32
CA ALA A 197 2.54 -7.86 -32.30
C ALA A 197 3.50 -8.53 -33.34
N ASP A 198 4.55 -7.82 -33.72
CA ASP A 198 5.59 -8.35 -34.62
C ASP A 198 6.49 -9.35 -33.87
N SER A 199 6.89 -9.03 -32.63
CA SER A 199 7.78 -9.86 -31.82
C SER A 199 7.16 -11.18 -31.37
N LEU A 200 5.84 -11.20 -31.19
CA LEU A 200 5.06 -12.35 -30.71
C LEU A 200 4.09 -12.87 -31.77
N ALA A 201 4.45 -12.74 -33.06
CA ALA A 201 3.60 -13.15 -34.17
C ALA A 201 3.10 -14.60 -33.98
N GLY A 202 1.76 -14.78 -33.98
CA GLY A 202 1.11 -16.07 -33.76
C GLY A 202 1.09 -16.58 -32.32
N ASN A 203 1.65 -15.87 -31.35
CA ASN A 203 1.58 -16.25 -29.94
C ASN A 203 0.17 -15.95 -29.37
N THR A 204 -0.46 -16.96 -28.79
CA THR A 204 -1.80 -16.85 -28.18
C THR A 204 -1.78 -16.68 -26.66
N ASP A 205 -0.60 -16.57 -26.03
CA ASP A 205 -0.48 -16.42 -24.58
C ASP A 205 -0.56 -14.95 -24.15
N PRO A 206 -1.66 -14.51 -23.50
CA PRO A 206 -1.79 -13.14 -23.02
C PRO A 206 -0.78 -12.81 -21.90
N VAL A 207 -0.29 -13.80 -21.16
CA VAL A 207 0.70 -13.60 -20.08
C VAL A 207 2.05 -13.18 -20.68
N ALA A 208 2.44 -13.70 -21.84
CA ALA A 208 3.67 -13.28 -22.52
C ALA A 208 3.62 -11.80 -22.91
N VAL A 209 2.49 -11.35 -23.46
CA VAL A 209 2.26 -9.93 -23.80
C VAL A 209 2.26 -9.06 -22.54
N CYS A 210 1.56 -9.49 -21.50
CA CYS A 210 1.52 -8.79 -20.22
C CYS A 210 2.93 -8.58 -19.65
N ARG A 211 3.80 -9.59 -19.68
CA ARG A 211 5.19 -9.51 -19.21
C ARG A 211 5.98 -8.45 -19.95
N LEU A 212 5.88 -8.39 -21.28
CA LEU A 212 6.60 -7.40 -22.08
C LEU A 212 6.13 -5.98 -21.77
N ILE A 213 4.82 -5.76 -21.65
CA ILE A 213 4.27 -4.44 -21.29
C ILE A 213 4.70 -4.07 -19.86
N ASN A 214 4.64 -5.01 -18.90
CA ASN A 214 5.02 -4.76 -17.54
C ASN A 214 6.51 -4.41 -17.38
N GLN A 215 7.37 -5.09 -18.16
CA GLN A 215 8.79 -4.78 -18.23
C GLN A 215 9.04 -3.40 -18.83
N ASP A 216 8.34 -3.04 -19.93
CA ASP A 216 8.45 -1.68 -20.48
C ASP A 216 7.99 -0.63 -19.48
N ILE A 217 6.85 -0.82 -18.79
CA ILE A 217 6.37 0.12 -17.78
C ILE A 217 7.45 0.35 -16.71
N SER A 218 8.19 -0.68 -16.27
CA SER A 218 9.25 -0.55 -15.27
C SER A 218 10.42 0.33 -15.73
N THR A 219 10.57 0.58 -17.03
CA THR A 219 11.63 1.43 -17.58
C THR A 219 11.33 2.94 -17.53
N TRP A 220 10.07 3.32 -17.27
CA TRP A 220 9.66 4.73 -17.30
C TRP A 220 8.71 5.13 -16.18
N PHE A 221 8.25 4.19 -15.34
CA PHE A 221 7.32 4.41 -14.25
C PHE A 221 7.82 3.72 -12.98
N LEU A 222 8.21 4.51 -11.98
CA LEU A 222 8.85 4.02 -10.76
C LEU A 222 7.82 3.73 -9.67
N PRO A 223 7.88 2.57 -9.02
CA PRO A 223 7.10 2.27 -7.85
C PRO A 223 7.65 3.04 -6.64
N ALA A 224 6.89 3.98 -6.11
CA ALA A 224 7.24 4.69 -4.89
C ALA A 224 6.78 3.94 -3.65
N GLY A 225 7.67 3.76 -2.68
CA GLY A 225 7.32 3.22 -1.36
C GLY A 225 6.58 4.26 -0.49
N GLY A 226 5.68 3.82 0.31
CA GLY A 226 4.83 4.30 1.41
C GLY A 226 4.74 5.75 1.89
N GLY A 227 5.06 6.79 1.21
CA GLY A 227 4.92 8.15 1.75
C GLY A 227 4.53 9.20 0.70
N HIS A 228 3.26 9.19 0.22
CA HIS A 228 2.99 9.74 -1.09
C HIS A 228 2.25 11.04 -1.10
N ILE A 229 2.71 11.85 -2.03
CA ILE A 229 2.12 13.05 -2.57
C ILE A 229 0.65 12.77 -2.96
N PHE A 230 0.40 11.66 -3.65
CA PHE A 230 -0.93 11.31 -4.14
C PHE A 230 -1.88 10.69 -3.10
N LYS A 231 -1.41 10.31 -1.91
CA LYS A 231 -2.28 9.73 -0.87
C LYS A 231 -3.45 10.63 -0.48
N ASN A 232 -3.27 11.96 -0.61
CA ASN A 232 -4.28 12.95 -0.32
C ASN A 232 -4.77 13.67 -1.59
N HIS A 233 -4.41 13.19 -2.78
CA HIS A 233 -4.95 13.73 -4.02
C HIS A 233 -6.43 13.34 -4.12
N PRO A 234 -7.33 14.29 -4.38
CA PRO A 234 -8.77 14.07 -4.21
C PRO A 234 -9.41 13.22 -5.30
N ARG A 235 -8.76 13.09 -6.46
CA ARG A 235 -9.25 12.31 -7.59
C ARG A 235 -8.18 11.36 -8.14
N SER A 236 -8.60 10.34 -8.87
CA SER A 236 -7.72 9.47 -9.65
C SER A 236 -6.98 10.27 -10.72
N LEU A 237 -5.78 9.85 -11.10
CA LEU A 237 -5.00 10.52 -12.13
C LEU A 237 -5.46 10.10 -13.53
N SER A 238 -5.57 11.07 -14.45
CA SER A 238 -5.81 10.81 -15.87
C SER A 238 -4.62 10.11 -16.51
N VAL A 239 -4.79 9.52 -17.71
CA VAL A 239 -3.68 8.90 -18.44
C VAL A 239 -2.56 9.90 -18.72
N ASP A 240 -2.88 11.14 -19.06
CA ASP A 240 -1.89 12.19 -19.28
C ASP A 240 -1.09 12.54 -18.03
N GLN A 241 -1.76 12.58 -16.88
CA GLN A 241 -1.11 12.79 -15.59
C GLN A 241 -0.22 11.59 -15.23
N LEU A 242 -0.69 10.35 -15.44
CA LEU A 242 0.08 9.13 -15.23
C LEU A 242 1.35 9.09 -16.09
N ARG A 243 1.27 9.50 -17.36
CA ARG A 243 2.43 9.58 -18.26
C ARG A 243 3.49 10.57 -17.80
N LYS A 244 3.07 11.66 -17.17
CA LYS A 244 3.96 12.72 -16.66
C LYS A 244 4.50 12.43 -15.26
N CYS A 245 3.73 11.78 -14.40
CA CYS A 245 4.11 11.62 -12.98
C CYS A 245 5.30 10.68 -12.75
N ARG A 246 5.49 9.68 -13.60
CA ARG A 246 6.63 8.72 -13.62
C ARG A 246 6.98 8.04 -12.28
N LEU A 247 6.31 8.39 -11.21
CA LEU A 247 6.54 7.87 -9.86
C LEU A 247 5.22 7.86 -9.10
N SER A 248 4.80 6.70 -8.54
CA SER A 248 3.55 6.68 -7.80
C SER A 248 3.34 5.49 -6.87
N SER A 249 2.18 5.48 -6.22
CA SER A 249 1.73 4.41 -5.34
C SER A 249 1.18 3.20 -6.12
N CYS A 250 0.79 2.16 -5.39
CA CYS A 250 0.21 0.95 -5.98
C CYS A 250 -1.06 1.21 -6.79
N VAL A 251 -1.86 2.24 -6.44
CA VAL A 251 -3.10 2.59 -7.16
C VAL A 251 -2.80 3.06 -8.57
N GLU A 252 -1.88 4.01 -8.73
CA GLU A 252 -1.50 4.56 -10.03
C GLU A 252 -0.71 3.55 -10.85
N GLN A 253 0.12 2.71 -10.22
CA GLN A 253 0.79 1.58 -10.89
C GLN A 253 -0.25 0.65 -11.51
N ALA A 254 -1.25 0.24 -10.72
CA ALA A 254 -2.33 -0.59 -11.23
C ALA A 254 -3.12 0.09 -12.35
N ALA A 255 -3.32 1.40 -12.28
CA ALA A 255 -4.01 2.16 -13.32
C ALA A 255 -3.22 2.23 -14.64
N VAL A 256 -1.91 2.50 -14.59
CA VAL A 256 -1.05 2.52 -15.78
C VAL A 256 -1.09 1.18 -16.50
N ALA A 257 -0.91 0.06 -15.76
CA ALA A 257 -0.99 -1.27 -16.34
C ALA A 257 -2.36 -1.53 -16.97
N LEU A 258 -3.43 -1.12 -16.30
CA LEU A 258 -4.79 -1.29 -16.78
C LEU A 258 -5.00 -0.63 -18.16
N PHE A 259 -4.61 0.65 -18.30
CA PHE A 259 -4.75 1.37 -19.56
C PHE A 259 -3.85 0.80 -20.67
N ALA A 260 -2.56 0.59 -20.36
CA ALA A 260 -1.59 0.05 -21.29
C ALA A 260 -1.99 -1.34 -21.83
N MET A 261 -2.44 -2.22 -20.97
CA MET A 261 -2.79 -3.59 -21.33
C MET A 261 -4.15 -3.69 -22.03
N ARG A 262 -5.14 -2.88 -21.63
CA ARG A 262 -6.43 -2.78 -22.34
C ARG A 262 -6.27 -2.33 -23.77
N SER A 263 -5.31 -1.44 -24.06
CA SER A 263 -5.03 -0.98 -25.43
C SER A 263 -4.47 -2.07 -26.34
N MET A 264 -3.95 -3.15 -25.75
CA MET A 264 -3.45 -4.34 -26.45
C MET A 264 -4.41 -5.54 -26.34
N GLY A 265 -5.65 -5.33 -25.92
CA GLY A 265 -6.69 -6.35 -25.85
C GLY A 265 -6.55 -7.33 -24.68
N LEU A 266 -5.72 -7.04 -23.69
CA LEU A 266 -5.56 -7.90 -22.52
C LEU A 266 -6.68 -7.69 -21.51
N ALA A 267 -7.32 -8.77 -21.08
CA ALA A 267 -8.30 -8.74 -20.00
C ALA A 267 -7.58 -8.61 -18.65
N VAL A 268 -7.40 -7.38 -18.20
CA VAL A 268 -6.71 -7.05 -16.94
C VAL A 268 -7.68 -6.44 -15.94
N ALA A 269 -7.69 -7.00 -14.75
CA ALA A 269 -8.46 -6.52 -13.62
C ALA A 269 -7.62 -5.62 -12.68
N HIS A 270 -8.26 -4.62 -12.08
CA HIS A 270 -7.73 -3.89 -10.94
C HIS A 270 -8.17 -4.59 -9.66
N CYS A 271 -7.22 -5.18 -8.96
CA CYS A 271 -7.43 -5.86 -7.70
C CYS A 271 -7.12 -4.94 -6.52
N THR A 272 -7.90 -5.04 -5.45
CA THR A 272 -7.68 -4.29 -4.22
C THR A 272 -7.86 -5.15 -2.98
N ILE A 273 -7.02 -4.92 -2.01
CA ILE A 273 -7.15 -5.39 -0.63
C ILE A 273 -7.40 -4.12 0.20
N PRO A 274 -8.65 -3.77 0.53
CA PRO A 274 -8.95 -2.51 1.23
C PRO A 274 -8.21 -2.39 2.56
N HIS A 275 -8.12 -3.50 3.28
CA HIS A 275 -7.48 -3.57 4.59
C HIS A 275 -6.69 -4.86 4.75
N TRP A 276 -5.42 -4.74 5.11
CA TRP A 276 -4.64 -5.89 5.55
C TRP A 276 -5.10 -6.40 6.92
N GLY A 277 -5.09 -7.71 7.11
CA GLY A 277 -5.37 -8.32 8.40
C GLY A 277 -4.23 -8.21 9.41
N ASN A 278 -2.98 -8.00 8.97
CA ASN A 278 -1.78 -8.01 9.82
C ASN A 278 -1.01 -6.68 9.85
N ARG A 279 -1.50 -5.63 9.20
CA ARG A 279 -0.87 -4.30 9.18
C ARG A 279 -1.88 -3.21 8.82
N SER A 280 -1.49 -1.95 8.99
CA SER A 280 -2.29 -0.80 8.56
C SER A 280 -2.30 -0.64 7.03
N ALA A 281 -3.28 0.11 6.52
CA ALA A 281 -3.54 0.35 5.10
C ALA A 281 -3.99 -0.91 4.31
N GLY A 282 -4.03 -0.80 3.00
CA GLY A 282 -4.41 -1.82 2.04
C GLY A 282 -3.37 -1.97 0.92
N HIS A 283 -3.79 -2.50 -0.22
CA HIS A 283 -2.94 -2.66 -1.40
C HIS A 283 -3.78 -2.72 -2.67
N ASP A 284 -3.24 -2.16 -3.76
CA ASP A 284 -3.79 -2.27 -5.10
C ASP A 284 -2.75 -2.95 -6.01
N PHE A 285 -3.22 -3.80 -6.90
CA PHE A 285 -2.43 -4.57 -7.84
C PHE A 285 -3.29 -5.00 -9.03
N ASN A 286 -2.77 -5.79 -9.95
CA ASN A 286 -3.49 -6.25 -11.11
C ASN A 286 -3.57 -7.79 -11.16
N ALA A 287 -4.52 -8.30 -11.92
CA ALA A 287 -4.55 -9.68 -12.35
C ALA A 287 -4.91 -9.74 -13.84
N ILE A 288 -4.28 -10.67 -14.57
CA ILE A 288 -4.57 -10.93 -15.99
C ILE A 288 -5.32 -12.24 -16.13
N LEU A 289 -6.33 -12.26 -17.00
CA LEU A 289 -7.02 -13.47 -17.39
C LEU A 289 -6.12 -14.26 -18.36
N THR A 290 -5.73 -15.47 -17.99
CA THR A 290 -4.88 -16.35 -18.79
C THR A 290 -5.69 -17.03 -19.91
N LYS A 291 -5.00 -17.65 -20.85
CA LYS A 291 -5.66 -18.46 -21.92
C LYS A 291 -6.50 -19.64 -21.39
N ASP A 292 -6.22 -20.09 -20.15
CA ASP A 292 -6.93 -21.19 -19.49
C ASP A 292 -8.10 -20.68 -18.62
N ASN A 293 -8.45 -19.39 -18.76
CA ASN A 293 -9.48 -18.67 -17.99
C ASN A 293 -9.21 -18.64 -16.47
N GLU A 294 -7.94 -18.64 -16.08
CA GLU A 294 -7.51 -18.45 -14.69
C GLU A 294 -6.95 -17.04 -14.49
N TRP A 295 -7.00 -16.54 -13.29
CA TRP A 295 -6.42 -15.22 -12.96
C TRP A 295 -4.99 -15.36 -12.44
N ALA A 296 -4.05 -14.68 -13.06
CA ALA A 296 -2.67 -14.57 -12.61
C ALA A 296 -2.41 -13.14 -12.11
N ASP A 297 -2.11 -13.00 -10.81
CA ASP A 297 -1.84 -11.71 -10.19
C ASP A 297 -0.41 -11.21 -10.47
N PHE A 298 -0.28 -9.89 -10.55
CA PHE A 298 0.98 -9.20 -10.76
C PHE A 298 0.97 -7.79 -10.17
N SER A 299 2.14 -7.21 -9.97
CA SER A 299 2.28 -5.81 -9.59
C SER A 299 2.96 -5.03 -10.70
N ALA A 300 2.28 -4.02 -11.23
CA ALA A 300 2.79 -3.22 -12.33
C ALA A 300 4.15 -2.59 -12.00
N ALA A 301 5.04 -2.57 -12.98
CA ALA A 301 6.41 -2.08 -12.89
C ALA A 301 7.30 -2.80 -11.85
N LYS A 302 6.84 -3.93 -11.27
CA LYS A 302 7.55 -4.58 -10.18
C LYS A 302 7.63 -6.11 -10.27
N PHE A 303 6.51 -6.79 -10.39
CA PHE A 303 6.44 -8.25 -10.49
C PHE A 303 5.57 -8.66 -11.67
N ASN A 304 6.04 -9.64 -12.44
CA ASN A 304 5.28 -10.20 -13.55
C ASN A 304 4.18 -11.17 -13.07
N PRO A 305 3.22 -11.54 -13.94
CA PRO A 305 2.21 -12.54 -13.61
C PRO A 305 2.82 -13.84 -13.09
N GLY A 306 2.31 -14.28 -11.93
CA GLY A 306 2.78 -15.48 -11.23
C GLY A 306 4.06 -15.29 -10.39
N GLU A 307 4.68 -14.10 -10.39
CA GLU A 307 5.85 -13.77 -9.56
C GLU A 307 5.48 -12.94 -8.32
N ASN A 308 4.23 -12.51 -8.21
CA ASN A 308 3.75 -11.64 -7.14
C ASN A 308 3.42 -12.46 -5.90
N GLU A 309 4.25 -12.38 -4.87
CA GLU A 309 3.94 -12.97 -3.56
C GLU A 309 3.15 -11.96 -2.71
N ILE A 310 1.91 -12.26 -2.36
CA ILE A 310 1.13 -11.47 -1.41
C ILE A 310 1.71 -11.67 0.00
N ALA A 311 2.68 -10.85 0.36
CA ALA A 311 3.50 -11.01 1.58
C ALA A 311 2.72 -10.74 2.89
N ASN A 312 1.59 -10.06 2.84
CA ASN A 312 0.73 -9.76 3.98
C ASN A 312 -0.53 -10.65 3.98
N LYS A 313 -1.37 -10.51 5.00
CA LYS A 313 -2.55 -11.34 5.20
C LYS A 313 -3.81 -10.61 4.71
N PRO A 314 -4.33 -10.88 3.50
CA PRO A 314 -5.56 -10.25 3.02
C PRO A 314 -6.78 -10.95 3.64
N PRO A 315 -7.66 -10.22 4.33
CA PRO A 315 -8.94 -10.77 4.77
C PRO A 315 -9.91 -10.97 3.62
N LYS A 316 -9.85 -10.05 2.64
CA LYS A 316 -10.61 -10.05 1.39
C LYS A 316 -9.79 -9.44 0.28
N VAL A 317 -9.96 -9.98 -0.93
CA VAL A 317 -9.44 -9.43 -2.18
C VAL A 317 -10.62 -9.18 -3.11
N PHE A 318 -10.68 -7.99 -3.67
CA PHE A 318 -11.75 -7.59 -4.57
C PHE A 318 -11.21 -7.20 -5.93
N VAL A 319 -12.01 -7.45 -6.97
CA VAL A 319 -11.81 -6.90 -8.30
C VAL A 319 -12.78 -5.73 -8.51
N LYS A 320 -12.29 -4.62 -8.99
CA LYS A 320 -13.10 -3.48 -9.38
C LYS A 320 -13.78 -3.76 -10.71
N LYS A 321 -15.10 -3.78 -10.71
CA LYS A 321 -15.93 -4.05 -11.89
C LYS A 321 -16.34 -2.78 -12.60
N PHE A 322 -16.43 -2.85 -13.92
CA PHE A 322 -17.12 -1.82 -14.70
C PHE A 322 -18.64 -2.02 -14.65
N SER A 323 -19.10 -3.25 -14.74
CA SER A 323 -20.51 -3.57 -14.54
C SER A 323 -20.98 -3.21 -13.13
N ARG A 324 -22.20 -2.67 -13.04
CA ARG A 324 -22.81 -2.27 -11.77
C ARG A 324 -23.86 -3.30 -11.35
N LYS A 325 -23.69 -3.85 -10.13
CA LYS A 325 -24.73 -4.64 -9.50
C LYS A 325 -25.85 -3.71 -9.03
N MET A 326 -27.10 -4.04 -9.37
CA MET A 326 -28.25 -3.41 -8.75
C MET A 326 -28.34 -3.85 -7.29
N MET A 327 -28.45 -2.91 -6.39
CA MET A 327 -28.54 -3.17 -4.95
C MET A 327 -29.87 -2.61 -4.42
N THR A 328 -30.44 -3.29 -3.46
CA THR A 328 -31.61 -2.80 -2.74
C THR A 328 -31.23 -1.65 -1.81
N GLU A 329 -32.21 -0.88 -1.33
CA GLU A 329 -31.97 0.18 -0.35
C GLU A 329 -31.35 -0.37 0.93
N ASP A 330 -31.81 -1.54 1.39
CA ASP A 330 -31.24 -2.23 2.56
C ASP A 330 -29.77 -2.63 2.34
N GLU A 331 -29.44 -3.19 1.17
CA GLU A 331 -28.04 -3.49 0.83
C GLU A 331 -27.18 -2.22 0.80
N LEU A 332 -27.70 -1.13 0.24
CA LEU A 332 -27.00 0.16 0.20
C LEU A 332 -26.74 0.71 1.62
N GLU A 333 -27.72 0.58 2.54
CA GLU A 333 -27.55 1.02 3.93
C GLU A 333 -26.48 0.20 4.66
N VAL A 334 -26.45 -1.12 4.42
CA VAL A 334 -25.43 -2.02 4.99
C VAL A 334 -24.02 -1.63 4.50
N ILE A 335 -23.85 -1.43 3.18
CA ILE A 335 -22.51 -1.17 2.62
C ILE A 335 -22.00 0.25 2.88
N LYS A 336 -22.83 1.19 3.28
CA LYS A 336 -22.37 2.53 3.73
C LYS A 336 -21.43 2.48 4.96
N GLN A 337 -21.44 1.37 5.68
CA GLN A 337 -20.60 1.18 6.85
C GLN A 337 -19.14 0.82 6.49
N PHE A 338 -18.87 0.46 5.24
CA PHE A 338 -17.51 0.25 4.76
C PHE A 338 -16.85 1.60 4.43
N ASP A 339 -15.55 1.68 4.62
CA ASP A 339 -14.76 2.87 4.27
C ASP A 339 -14.14 2.76 2.85
N PHE A 340 -14.67 1.86 2.03
CA PHE A 340 -14.35 1.71 0.61
C PHE A 340 -15.64 1.47 -0.21
N PRO A 341 -15.64 1.72 -1.53
CA PRO A 341 -16.86 1.68 -2.36
C PRO A 341 -17.27 0.24 -2.72
N TYR A 342 -17.79 -0.50 -1.75
CA TYR A 342 -18.13 -1.93 -1.82
C TYR A 342 -19.01 -2.31 -3.03
N ALA A 343 -19.97 -1.45 -3.40
CA ALA A 343 -20.95 -1.73 -4.47
C ALA A 343 -20.33 -1.99 -5.86
N GLY A 344 -19.13 -1.49 -6.10
CA GLY A 344 -18.42 -1.63 -7.38
C GLY A 344 -17.38 -2.74 -7.39
N TYR A 345 -17.41 -3.65 -6.40
CA TYR A 345 -16.40 -4.67 -6.24
C TYR A 345 -16.98 -6.08 -6.26
N GLN A 346 -16.24 -7.02 -6.82
CA GLN A 346 -16.50 -8.45 -6.76
C GLN A 346 -15.44 -9.13 -5.90
N ASP A 347 -15.86 -9.96 -4.95
CA ASP A 347 -14.96 -10.79 -4.13
C ASP A 347 -14.31 -11.87 -4.99
N VAL A 348 -12.98 -11.94 -4.94
CA VAL A 348 -12.15 -12.92 -5.63
C VAL A 348 -11.11 -13.53 -4.69
N THR A 349 -11.36 -13.47 -3.40
CA THR A 349 -10.39 -13.86 -2.37
C THR A 349 -9.89 -15.28 -2.54
N SER A 350 -10.81 -16.24 -2.77
CA SER A 350 -10.47 -17.66 -2.92
C SER A 350 -9.65 -18.00 -4.17
N HIS A 351 -9.68 -17.13 -5.19
CA HIS A 351 -8.86 -17.29 -6.39
C HIS A 351 -7.37 -16.95 -6.16
N LEU A 352 -7.09 -16.14 -5.15
CA LEU A 352 -5.73 -15.57 -4.94
C LEU A 352 -5.08 -16.06 -3.65
N VAL A 353 -5.85 -16.38 -2.61
CA VAL A 353 -5.33 -16.83 -1.32
C VAL A 353 -6.15 -17.96 -0.72
N LYS A 354 -5.54 -18.70 0.22
CA LYS A 354 -6.24 -19.74 0.96
C LYS A 354 -7.28 -19.13 1.91
N THR A 355 -8.51 -19.60 1.79
CA THR A 355 -9.66 -19.10 2.54
C THR A 355 -10.32 -20.19 3.40
N SER A 356 -11.17 -19.76 4.32
CA SER A 356 -12.14 -20.60 5.03
C SER A 356 -13.36 -19.77 5.37
N ASP A 357 -14.48 -20.45 5.58
CA ASP A 357 -15.70 -19.81 6.07
C ASP A 357 -15.58 -19.53 7.57
N VAL A 358 -16.12 -18.39 8.00
CA VAL A 358 -16.26 -18.05 9.41
C VAL A 358 -17.73 -18.04 9.79
N THR A 359 -18.09 -18.76 10.85
CA THR A 359 -19.44 -18.78 11.38
C THR A 359 -19.47 -18.14 12.76
N VAL A 360 -20.33 -17.15 12.94
CA VAL A 360 -20.55 -16.41 14.17
C VAL A 360 -21.88 -16.80 14.77
N GLN A 361 -21.89 -17.23 16.04
CA GLN A 361 -23.12 -17.41 16.81
C GLN A 361 -23.52 -16.06 17.42
N ILE A 362 -24.79 -15.69 17.27
CA ILE A 362 -25.32 -14.47 17.86
C ILE A 362 -25.92 -14.83 19.21
N PRO A 363 -25.48 -14.23 20.30
CA PRO A 363 -26.04 -14.46 21.63
C PRO A 363 -27.56 -14.24 21.66
N ASP A 364 -28.29 -15.05 22.43
CA ASP A 364 -29.77 -14.94 22.53
C ASP A 364 -30.25 -13.54 22.92
N SER A 365 -29.46 -12.85 23.76
CA SER A 365 -29.72 -11.47 24.17
C SER A 365 -29.63 -10.43 23.05
N LEU A 366 -29.05 -10.80 21.90
CA LEU A 366 -28.84 -9.91 20.75
C LEU A 366 -29.64 -10.36 19.50
N LYS A 367 -30.30 -11.50 19.52
CA LYS A 367 -30.97 -12.08 18.33
C LYS A 367 -32.00 -11.16 17.69
N ASP A 368 -32.76 -10.43 18.51
CA ASP A 368 -33.81 -9.53 18.05
C ASP A 368 -33.25 -8.17 17.57
N ASP A 369 -32.06 -7.81 18.03
CA ASP A 369 -31.41 -6.53 17.73
C ASP A 369 -30.45 -6.59 16.53
N VAL A 370 -29.98 -7.79 16.15
CA VAL A 370 -28.89 -7.95 15.18
C VAL A 370 -29.40 -8.64 13.92
N SER A 371 -29.76 -7.85 12.91
CA SER A 371 -30.12 -8.33 11.57
C SER A 371 -28.92 -8.50 10.66
N VAL A 372 -27.85 -7.71 10.86
CA VAL A 372 -26.60 -7.73 10.07
C VAL A 372 -25.40 -7.78 10.98
N VAL A 373 -24.49 -8.70 10.71
CA VAL A 373 -23.18 -8.80 11.36
C VAL A 373 -22.11 -8.40 10.35
N TYR A 374 -21.18 -7.55 10.80
CA TYR A 374 -19.97 -7.17 10.06
C TYR A 374 -18.79 -7.93 10.64
N LEU A 375 -17.97 -8.52 9.79
CA LEU A 375 -16.73 -9.14 10.19
C LEU A 375 -15.60 -8.13 9.97
N CYS A 376 -14.93 -7.75 11.06
CA CYS A 376 -13.98 -6.65 11.08
C CYS A 376 -12.54 -7.15 11.31
N VAL A 377 -11.55 -6.45 10.74
CA VAL A 377 -10.12 -6.64 11.03
C VAL A 377 -9.55 -5.42 11.74
N PHE A 378 -8.46 -5.60 12.48
CA PHE A 378 -7.79 -4.49 13.14
C PHE A 378 -6.84 -3.79 12.16
N ASN A 379 -7.20 -2.56 11.76
CA ASN A 379 -6.45 -1.76 10.81
C ASN A 379 -6.49 -0.28 11.21
N ASN A 380 -5.38 0.45 11.03
CA ASN A 380 -5.28 1.86 11.45
C ASN A 380 -5.77 2.13 12.89
N LYS A 381 -5.38 1.27 13.84
CA LYS A 381 -5.71 1.35 15.28
C LYS A 381 -7.19 1.16 15.61
N ARG A 382 -8.02 0.68 14.71
CA ARG A 382 -9.45 0.42 14.91
C ARG A 382 -9.88 -0.87 14.22
N TRP A 383 -11.01 -1.40 14.62
CA TRP A 383 -11.69 -2.47 13.89
C TRP A 383 -12.43 -1.87 12.70
N VAL A 384 -12.19 -2.42 11.50
CA VAL A 384 -12.80 -1.98 10.24
C VAL A 384 -13.50 -3.14 9.56
N PRO A 385 -14.71 -2.96 9.03
CA PRO A 385 -15.44 -4.02 8.36
C PRO A 385 -14.78 -4.41 7.04
N VAL A 386 -14.70 -5.72 6.78
CA VAL A 386 -14.18 -6.30 5.53
C VAL A 386 -15.20 -7.21 4.85
N SER A 387 -16.21 -7.66 5.58
CA SER A 387 -17.32 -8.48 5.08
C SER A 387 -18.55 -8.27 5.94
N TYR A 388 -19.74 -8.61 5.40
CA TYR A 388 -20.99 -8.60 6.15
C TYR A 388 -21.81 -9.86 5.86
N SER A 389 -22.71 -10.20 6.78
CA SER A 389 -23.65 -11.29 6.62
C SER A 389 -24.96 -10.98 7.36
N TYR A 390 -26.07 -11.35 6.74
CA TYR A 390 -27.37 -11.27 7.41
C TYR A 390 -27.51 -12.38 8.46
N SER A 391 -28.11 -12.05 9.58
CA SER A 391 -28.47 -13.01 10.63
C SER A 391 -29.54 -13.98 10.12
N ARG A 392 -29.29 -15.27 10.26
CA ARG A 392 -30.26 -16.33 9.98
C ARG A 392 -30.23 -17.36 11.12
N ASN A 393 -31.35 -17.56 11.78
CA ASN A 393 -31.48 -18.51 12.90
C ASN A 393 -30.40 -18.29 13.99
N GLY A 394 -30.10 -17.05 14.34
CA GLY A 394 -29.10 -16.71 15.35
C GLY A 394 -27.65 -16.94 14.91
N ARG A 395 -27.39 -17.02 13.61
CA ARG A 395 -26.05 -17.22 13.03
C ARG A 395 -25.79 -16.25 11.88
N ALA A 396 -24.53 -15.84 11.73
CA ALA A 396 -24.02 -15.16 10.57
C ALA A 396 -22.85 -15.94 9.96
N ARG A 397 -22.88 -16.22 8.65
CA ARG A 397 -21.82 -16.94 7.94
C ARG A 397 -21.12 -16.03 6.95
N PHE A 398 -19.81 -16.00 7.02
CA PHE A 398 -18.93 -15.25 6.14
C PHE A 398 -18.14 -16.25 5.30
N VAL A 399 -18.32 -16.22 4.00
CA VAL A 399 -17.66 -17.16 3.09
C VAL A 399 -16.27 -16.67 2.70
N GLU A 400 -15.37 -17.62 2.42
CA GLU A 400 -14.06 -17.34 1.80
C GLU A 400 -13.23 -16.27 2.49
N MET A 401 -13.14 -16.30 3.81
CA MET A 401 -12.32 -15.37 4.60
C MET A 401 -10.84 -15.79 4.58
N GLY A 402 -9.94 -14.81 4.43
CA GLY A 402 -8.49 -15.05 4.46
C GLY A 402 -8.02 -15.61 5.79
N ARG A 403 -7.11 -16.59 5.74
CA ARG A 403 -6.62 -17.32 6.93
C ARG A 403 -5.48 -16.56 7.66
N ARG A 404 -5.15 -17.00 8.89
CA ARG A 404 -4.12 -16.44 9.77
C ARG A 404 -4.42 -14.99 10.19
N ILE A 405 -5.68 -14.68 10.41
CA ILE A 405 -6.18 -13.34 10.74
C ILE A 405 -7.10 -13.43 11.97
N VAL A 406 -7.06 -12.39 12.79
CA VAL A 406 -8.03 -12.19 13.87
C VAL A 406 -9.18 -11.34 13.34
N TYR A 407 -10.38 -11.83 13.48
CA TYR A 407 -11.61 -11.17 13.10
C TYR A 407 -12.45 -10.82 14.33
N LEU A 408 -13.04 -9.62 14.36
CA LEU A 408 -14.04 -9.24 15.37
C LEU A 408 -15.41 -9.14 14.71
N PRO A 409 -16.38 -9.97 15.12
CA PRO A 409 -17.77 -9.82 14.69
C PRO A 409 -18.43 -8.64 15.40
N GLN A 410 -19.01 -7.71 14.66
CA GLN A 410 -19.66 -6.52 15.16
C GLN A 410 -21.01 -6.27 14.49
N TYR A 411 -21.92 -5.57 15.15
CA TYR A 411 -23.12 -4.99 14.55
C TYR A 411 -23.10 -3.46 14.66
N TYR A 412 -23.81 -2.79 13.79
CA TYR A 412 -23.89 -1.34 13.77
C TYR A 412 -25.23 -0.88 14.31
N LYS A 413 -25.21 -0.07 15.39
CA LYS A 413 -26.39 0.48 16.02
C LYS A 413 -26.07 1.85 16.61
N ASP A 414 -26.97 2.82 16.44
CA ASP A 414 -26.85 4.20 16.98
C ASP A 414 -25.52 4.87 16.59
N GLY A 415 -25.11 4.75 15.34
CA GLY A 415 -23.89 5.39 14.82
C GLY A 415 -22.58 4.73 15.25
N ARG A 416 -22.61 3.53 15.85
CA ARG A 416 -21.44 2.84 16.41
C ARG A 416 -21.44 1.35 16.13
N PHE A 417 -20.22 0.82 15.90
CA PHE A 417 -19.99 -0.62 15.93
C PHE A 417 -19.92 -1.14 17.37
N ARG A 418 -20.59 -2.27 17.63
CA ARG A 418 -20.59 -2.98 18.91
C ARG A 418 -20.26 -4.45 18.68
N PRO A 419 -19.45 -5.10 19.54
CA PRO A 419 -19.16 -6.53 19.39
C PRO A 419 -20.43 -7.38 19.49
N VAL A 420 -20.50 -8.43 18.66
CA VAL A 420 -21.48 -9.52 18.78
C VAL A 420 -20.94 -10.60 19.72
N GLY A 421 -19.62 -10.78 19.74
CA GLY A 421 -18.90 -11.75 20.54
C GLY A 421 -17.41 -11.43 20.58
N ASP A 422 -16.61 -12.39 21.05
CA ASP A 422 -15.17 -12.26 21.14
C ASP A 422 -14.49 -12.29 19.75
N PRO A 423 -13.26 -11.73 19.62
CA PRO A 423 -12.45 -11.90 18.43
C PRO A 423 -12.22 -13.38 18.13
N ILE A 424 -12.20 -13.71 16.84
CA ILE A 424 -12.05 -15.07 16.33
C ILE A 424 -10.68 -15.16 15.66
N PHE A 425 -9.86 -16.10 16.08
CA PHE A 425 -8.66 -16.51 15.36
C PHE A 425 -9.08 -17.46 14.23
N LEU A 426 -8.79 -17.09 12.99
CA LEU A 426 -8.87 -17.99 11.84
C LEU A 426 -7.45 -18.45 11.51
N GLU A 427 -7.15 -19.69 11.83
CA GLU A 427 -5.80 -20.25 11.76
C GLU A 427 -5.33 -20.58 10.34
N LYS A 428 -4.06 -20.98 10.22
CA LYS A 428 -3.44 -21.36 8.94
C LYS A 428 -4.12 -22.60 8.31
N ASP A 429 -4.55 -23.56 9.12
CA ASP A 429 -5.25 -24.76 8.68
C ASP A 429 -6.73 -24.55 8.36
N GLY A 430 -7.28 -23.40 8.79
CA GLY A 430 -8.68 -23.01 8.60
C GLY A 430 -9.56 -23.27 9.82
N SER A 431 -9.00 -23.80 10.90
CA SER A 431 -9.69 -23.88 12.19
C SER A 431 -9.99 -22.50 12.75
N GLN A 432 -11.06 -22.38 13.53
CA GLN A 432 -11.44 -21.13 14.18
C GLN A 432 -11.71 -21.35 15.66
N HIS A 433 -11.26 -20.41 16.48
CA HIS A 433 -11.54 -20.38 17.92
C HIS A 433 -11.61 -18.94 18.45
N PRO A 434 -12.40 -18.67 19.49
CA PRO A 434 -12.49 -17.34 20.08
C PRO A 434 -11.24 -17.01 20.90
N ALA A 435 -10.93 -15.72 21.02
CA ALA A 435 -9.96 -15.19 21.97
C ALA A 435 -10.63 -15.04 23.36
N VAL A 436 -10.46 -16.01 24.22
CA VAL A 436 -11.08 -16.04 25.54
C VAL A 436 -10.04 -15.80 26.62
N ALA A 437 -10.27 -14.76 27.44
CA ALA A 437 -9.40 -14.44 28.56
C ALA A 437 -9.51 -15.51 29.67
N ASP A 438 -8.40 -16.13 30.04
CA ASP A 438 -8.29 -17.05 31.16
C ASP A 438 -7.54 -16.40 32.32
N SER A 439 -8.29 -15.91 33.28
CA SER A 439 -7.75 -15.33 34.53
C SER A 439 -7.41 -16.39 35.58
N ALA A 440 -7.88 -17.63 35.41
CA ALA A 440 -7.59 -18.72 36.33
C ALA A 440 -6.16 -19.27 36.12
N ASN A 441 -5.67 -19.21 34.90
CA ASN A 441 -4.32 -19.66 34.51
C ASN A 441 -3.53 -18.49 33.90
N PRO A 442 -3.17 -17.46 34.73
CA PRO A 442 -2.51 -16.27 34.20
C PRO A 442 -1.07 -16.54 33.76
N VAL A 443 -0.59 -15.75 32.81
CA VAL A 443 0.83 -15.63 32.50
C VAL A 443 1.51 -14.99 33.71
N SER A 444 2.33 -15.74 34.44
CA SER A 444 2.98 -15.26 35.64
C SER A 444 3.89 -14.05 35.40
N ARG A 445 4.59 -14.07 34.27
CA ARG A 445 5.50 -12.98 33.84
C ARG A 445 5.50 -12.82 32.34
N MET A 446 4.98 -11.69 31.84
CA MET A 446 4.96 -11.30 30.43
C MET A 446 6.03 -10.24 30.17
N VAL A 447 6.95 -10.52 29.24
CA VAL A 447 7.98 -9.57 28.83
C VAL A 447 7.66 -9.08 27.41
N LEU A 448 7.47 -7.78 27.27
CA LEU A 448 7.15 -7.12 26.01
C LEU A 448 8.35 -6.28 25.54
N THR A 449 8.78 -6.48 24.32
CA THR A 449 9.92 -5.75 23.72
C THR A 449 9.51 -4.84 22.57
N ARG A 450 8.29 -5.02 22.06
CA ARG A 450 7.79 -4.27 20.91
C ARG A 450 6.28 -4.03 21.02
N LYS A 451 5.80 -3.01 20.32
CA LYS A 451 4.35 -2.73 20.17
C LYS A 451 3.82 -3.10 18.77
N TYR A 452 4.69 -3.58 17.88
CA TYR A 452 4.37 -3.96 16.50
C TYR A 452 5.36 -5.03 16.01
N GLY A 453 4.88 -5.99 15.21
CA GLY A 453 5.71 -7.05 14.61
C GLY A 453 6.68 -6.49 13.56
N ARG A 454 7.82 -7.14 13.40
CA ARG A 454 8.79 -6.78 12.35
C ARG A 454 8.33 -7.24 10.98
N PHE A 455 8.63 -6.44 9.97
CA PHE A 455 8.44 -6.80 8.56
C PHE A 455 9.74 -7.26 7.90
N LYS A 456 9.65 -8.07 6.85
CA LYS A 456 10.82 -8.60 6.09
C LYS A 456 11.80 -7.49 5.66
N TYR A 457 11.33 -6.34 5.20
CA TYR A 457 12.21 -5.24 4.77
C TYR A 457 13.06 -4.63 5.90
N GLN A 458 12.59 -4.70 7.15
CA GLN A 458 13.37 -4.23 8.30
C GLN A 458 14.55 -5.15 8.61
N LEU A 459 14.40 -6.45 8.37
CA LEU A 459 15.50 -7.41 8.42
C LEU A 459 16.52 -7.13 7.31
N GLY A 460 16.07 -6.68 6.13
CA GLY A 460 16.94 -6.21 5.05
C GLY A 460 17.84 -5.06 5.51
N TYR A 461 17.29 -4.03 6.15
CA TYR A 461 18.09 -2.90 6.68
C TYR A 461 19.11 -3.32 7.74
N ALA A 462 18.76 -4.27 8.60
CA ALA A 462 19.72 -4.82 9.56
C ALA A 462 20.83 -5.63 8.85
N GLY A 463 20.46 -6.38 7.81
CA GLY A 463 21.39 -7.14 6.98
C GLY A 463 22.42 -6.28 6.25
N GLU A 464 22.09 -5.03 5.92
CA GLU A 464 23.01 -4.07 5.30
C GLU A 464 24.23 -3.72 6.20
N MET A 465 24.15 -3.94 7.52
CA MET A 465 25.26 -3.75 8.44
C MET A 465 26.22 -4.96 8.55
N VAL A 466 25.80 -6.15 8.13
CA VAL A 466 26.62 -7.36 8.23
C VAL A 466 27.88 -7.22 7.38
N GLY A 467 29.04 -7.44 7.97
CA GLY A 467 30.35 -7.23 7.35
C GLY A 467 30.96 -5.84 7.59
N ALA A 468 30.23 -4.92 8.23
CA ALA A 468 30.78 -3.65 8.67
C ALA A 468 31.83 -3.83 9.76
N ARG A 469 32.80 -2.90 9.82
CA ARG A 469 33.92 -2.97 10.77
C ARG A 469 34.05 -1.69 11.58
N PHE A 470 34.26 -1.83 12.87
CA PHE A 470 34.72 -0.77 13.74
C PHE A 470 36.25 -0.84 13.78
N GLN A 471 36.91 0.29 13.52
CA GLN A 471 38.37 0.33 13.44
C GLN A 471 38.91 1.51 14.24
N GLY A 472 40.15 1.34 14.77
CA GLY A 472 40.95 2.35 15.44
C GLY A 472 42.29 2.56 14.73
N ALA A 473 42.82 3.79 14.76
CA ALA A 473 44.10 4.17 14.19
C ALA A 473 44.73 5.36 14.93
N ASP A 474 46.06 5.53 14.74
CA ASP A 474 46.83 6.65 15.28
C ASP A 474 46.96 7.80 14.27
N ASN A 475 46.47 7.61 13.03
CA ASN A 475 46.55 8.59 11.97
C ASN A 475 45.15 8.76 11.29
N PRO A 476 44.85 9.93 10.72
CA PRO A 476 43.53 10.21 10.15
C PRO A 476 43.24 9.50 8.81
N GLU A 477 44.26 8.96 8.17
CA GLU A 477 44.17 8.17 6.93
C GLU A 477 43.80 6.73 7.19
N PHE A 478 43.83 6.30 8.45
CA PHE A 478 43.57 4.92 8.90
C PHE A 478 44.58 3.91 8.27
N GLU A 479 45.81 4.36 8.03
CA GLU A 479 46.90 3.44 7.66
C GLU A 479 47.21 2.50 8.83
N ASN A 480 47.30 1.19 8.53
CA ASN A 480 47.47 0.14 9.53
C ASN A 480 46.38 0.10 10.63
N ALA A 481 45.16 0.48 10.30
CA ALA A 481 44.05 0.49 11.24
C ALA A 481 43.80 -0.89 11.86
N VAL A 482 43.60 -0.92 13.17
CA VAL A 482 43.25 -2.13 13.91
C VAL A 482 41.74 -2.33 13.82
N THR A 483 41.27 -3.50 13.42
CA THR A 483 39.87 -3.85 13.49
C THR A 483 39.49 -4.18 14.93
N LEU A 484 38.64 -3.36 15.53
CA LEU A 484 38.14 -3.46 16.90
C LEU A 484 37.02 -4.49 17.00
N PHE A 485 36.12 -4.48 16.01
CA PHE A 485 34.94 -5.33 15.95
C PHE A 485 34.44 -5.47 14.50
N THR A 486 33.92 -6.65 14.16
CA THR A 486 33.23 -6.90 12.89
C THR A 486 31.81 -7.36 13.19
N ILE A 487 30.81 -6.80 12.50
CA ILE A 487 29.43 -7.27 12.57
C ILE A 487 29.31 -8.51 11.67
N ASP A 488 29.29 -9.69 12.25
CA ASP A 488 29.29 -10.98 11.53
C ASP A 488 27.91 -11.65 11.44
N SER A 489 26.94 -11.15 12.18
CA SER A 489 25.59 -11.70 12.28
C SER A 489 24.52 -10.61 12.16
N LEU A 490 23.29 -11.02 11.87
CA LEU A 490 22.16 -10.10 11.69
C LEU A 490 21.87 -9.34 13.01
N PRO A 491 22.03 -7.99 13.04
CA PRO A 491 21.74 -7.19 14.21
C PRO A 491 20.28 -7.25 14.67
N ASP A 492 20.07 -7.14 15.97
CA ASP A 492 18.73 -6.87 16.49
C ASP A 492 18.31 -5.42 16.21
N SER A 493 17.01 -5.07 16.32
CA SER A 493 16.49 -3.73 16.04
C SER A 493 16.70 -2.72 17.17
N LYS A 494 17.54 -3.02 18.14
CA LYS A 494 17.87 -2.19 19.31
C LYS A 494 19.36 -1.85 19.34
N MET A 495 19.74 -0.99 20.25
CA MET A 495 21.15 -0.71 20.52
C MET A 495 21.77 -1.89 21.26
N ASP A 496 22.72 -2.57 20.64
CA ASP A 496 23.52 -3.64 21.25
C ASP A 496 24.93 -3.16 21.51
N THR A 497 25.51 -3.56 22.66
CA THR A 497 26.84 -3.17 23.08
C THR A 497 27.72 -4.40 23.27
N PHE A 498 28.92 -4.34 22.71
CA PHE A 498 29.90 -5.44 22.72
C PHE A 498 31.20 -4.97 23.38
N ALA A 499 31.65 -5.70 24.39
CA ALA A 499 32.95 -5.47 24.96
C ALA A 499 34.03 -6.01 24.04
N ILE A 500 35.15 -5.29 23.93
CA ILE A 500 36.34 -5.69 23.18
C ILE A 500 37.59 -5.61 24.06
N ALA A 501 38.68 -6.24 23.66
CA ALA A 501 39.98 -5.99 24.29
C ALA A 501 40.32 -4.49 24.15
N PRO A 502 40.78 -3.81 25.22
CA PRO A 502 41.12 -2.40 25.16
C PRO A 502 42.15 -2.09 24.08
N VAL A 503 41.81 -1.14 23.22
CA VAL A 503 42.74 -0.66 22.16
C VAL A 503 42.89 0.86 22.35
N LYS A 504 44.11 1.33 22.45
CA LYS A 504 44.46 2.74 22.58
C LYS A 504 44.62 3.34 21.16
N CYS A 505 43.85 4.34 20.82
CA CYS A 505 43.92 5.04 19.53
C CYS A 505 43.32 6.43 19.61
N ARG A 506 43.68 7.30 18.65
CA ARG A 506 43.11 8.65 18.53
C ARG A 506 41.93 8.73 17.55
N TYR A 507 41.99 8.00 16.45
CA TYR A 507 41.01 8.03 15.40
C TYR A 507 40.21 6.73 15.41
N VAL A 508 38.86 6.85 15.33
CA VAL A 508 37.95 5.70 15.28
C VAL A 508 36.99 5.87 14.12
N ARG A 509 36.67 4.75 13.44
CA ARG A 509 35.70 4.78 12.34
C ARG A 509 34.80 3.55 12.31
N TYR A 510 33.60 3.75 11.82
CA TYR A 510 32.73 2.71 11.28
C TYR A 510 32.93 2.65 9.78
N LEU A 511 33.41 1.53 9.31
CA LEU A 511 33.62 1.22 7.89
C LEU A 511 32.44 0.39 7.42
N TYR A 512 31.65 0.94 6.50
CA TYR A 512 30.54 0.22 5.90
C TYR A 512 31.01 -1.05 5.20
N PRO A 513 30.19 -2.10 5.09
CA PRO A 513 30.49 -3.21 4.19
C PRO A 513 30.53 -2.71 2.75
N ASP A 514 31.01 -3.54 1.83
CA ASP A 514 31.00 -3.18 0.41
C ASP A 514 29.54 -3.10 -0.10
N ILE A 515 28.96 -1.89 -0.06
CA ILE A 515 27.58 -1.64 -0.47
C ILE A 515 27.42 -1.76 -2.00
N PHE A 516 28.49 -1.54 -2.78
CA PHE A 516 28.47 -1.63 -4.23
C PHE A 516 28.28 -3.07 -4.71
N ALA A 517 28.84 -4.03 -3.99
CA ALA A 517 28.64 -5.45 -4.27
C ALA A 517 27.27 -5.98 -3.82
N ARG A 518 26.51 -5.22 -3.01
CA ARG A 518 25.30 -5.70 -2.32
C ARG A 518 24.01 -4.96 -2.64
N GLY A 519 23.97 -4.15 -3.69
CA GLY A 519 22.74 -3.44 -4.08
C GLY A 519 22.72 -1.96 -3.71
N ASN A 520 23.89 -1.34 -3.57
CA ASN A 520 24.09 0.12 -3.59
C ASN A 520 23.49 0.94 -2.41
N ALA A 521 23.21 0.34 -1.27
CA ALA A 521 22.71 1.04 -0.09
C ALA A 521 23.32 0.54 1.22
N GLY A 522 23.47 1.44 2.19
CA GLY A 522 23.83 1.14 3.57
C GLY A 522 23.01 1.99 4.54
N ASN A 523 22.45 1.39 5.58
CA ASN A 523 21.65 2.06 6.58
C ASN A 523 22.19 1.79 7.98
N VAL A 524 22.33 2.84 8.81
CA VAL A 524 22.68 2.73 10.21
C VAL A 524 21.91 3.77 11.03
N ALA A 525 21.34 3.37 12.17
CA ALA A 525 20.64 4.32 13.05
C ALA A 525 21.60 4.96 14.05
N GLU A 526 22.42 4.15 14.76
CA GLU A 526 23.30 4.66 15.79
C GLU A 526 24.57 3.79 15.90
N ILE A 527 25.70 4.42 16.20
CA ILE A 527 26.94 3.75 16.53
C ILE A 527 27.63 4.46 17.70
N ALA A 528 28.40 3.73 18.48
CA ALA A 528 29.22 4.32 19.53
C ALA A 528 30.52 3.52 19.73
N PHE A 529 31.59 4.24 20.10
CA PHE A 529 32.83 3.66 20.63
C PHE A 529 32.81 3.91 22.15
N ILE A 530 33.05 2.89 22.94
CA ILE A 530 32.90 2.92 24.40
C ILE A 530 34.28 3.05 25.05
N GLY A 531 34.41 3.98 25.97
CA GLY A 531 35.64 4.23 26.72
C GLY A 531 35.75 3.43 28.03
N ASP A 532 36.84 3.67 28.79
CA ASP A 532 37.10 3.00 30.07
C ASP A 532 36.01 3.24 31.14
N ASP A 533 35.27 4.32 31.04
CA ASP A 533 34.17 4.65 31.96
C ASP A 533 32.84 4.01 31.56
N GLY A 534 32.84 3.17 30.51
CA GLY A 534 31.66 2.51 29.97
C GLY A 534 30.70 3.44 29.20
N LYS A 535 31.13 4.69 28.89
CA LYS A 535 30.32 5.67 28.14
C LYS A 535 30.80 5.82 26.72
N PRO A 536 29.94 6.31 25.81
CA PRO A 536 30.33 6.68 24.45
C PRO A 536 31.44 7.73 24.47
N LEU A 537 32.47 7.51 23.67
CA LEU A 537 33.53 8.48 23.43
C LEU A 537 33.02 9.58 22.50
N GLU A 538 33.38 10.81 22.81
CA GLU A 538 33.08 11.98 22.01
C GLU A 538 34.31 12.47 21.25
N GLY A 539 34.09 13.11 20.09
CA GLY A 539 35.16 13.64 19.26
C GLY A 539 34.66 14.51 18.12
N LYS A 540 35.58 15.01 17.33
CA LYS A 540 35.26 15.74 16.10
C LYS A 540 34.82 14.75 15.04
N TYR A 541 33.68 15.00 14.39
CA TYR A 541 33.17 14.19 13.29
C TYR A 541 34.13 14.20 12.09
N ILE A 542 34.48 13.01 11.62
CA ILE A 542 35.33 12.79 10.44
C ILE A 542 34.69 11.73 9.54
N GLY A 543 35.00 11.73 8.26
CA GLY A 543 34.44 10.78 7.31
C GLY A 543 34.93 11.00 5.89
N ILE A 544 34.36 10.28 4.95
CA ILE A 544 34.60 10.53 3.52
C ILE A 544 34.19 11.97 3.13
N LYS A 545 34.74 12.48 2.03
CA LYS A 545 34.52 13.89 1.61
C LYS A 545 33.04 14.25 1.37
N GLU A 546 32.22 13.28 1.01
CA GLU A 546 30.77 13.45 0.77
C GLU A 546 29.95 13.52 2.07
N ALA A 547 30.52 13.10 3.20
CA ALA A 547 29.85 13.16 4.50
C ALA A 547 30.14 14.49 5.19
N ASN A 548 29.11 15.27 5.45
CA ASN A 548 29.24 16.49 6.27
C ASN A 548 28.97 16.18 7.77
N ALA A 549 29.31 17.13 8.63
CA ALA A 549 29.17 16.98 10.07
C ALA A 549 27.71 16.66 10.52
N ASN A 550 26.70 17.17 9.82
CA ASN A 550 25.30 16.90 10.14
C ASN A 550 24.91 15.46 9.77
N ASN A 551 25.41 14.95 8.63
CA ASN A 551 25.23 13.54 8.27
C ASN A 551 25.82 12.63 9.37
N ILE A 552 27.08 12.87 9.74
CA ILE A 552 27.80 12.02 10.69
C ILE A 552 27.16 12.10 12.07
N ARG A 553 26.77 13.31 12.50
CA ARG A 553 26.09 13.51 13.79
C ARG A 553 24.84 12.62 13.94
N THR A 554 24.11 12.38 12.85
CA THR A 554 22.88 11.57 12.87
C THR A 554 23.06 10.19 13.49
N VAL A 555 24.26 9.61 13.46
CA VAL A 555 24.56 8.29 13.99
C VAL A 555 25.39 8.29 15.27
N PHE A 556 25.62 9.48 15.86
CA PHE A 556 26.32 9.68 17.13
C PHE A 556 25.50 10.56 18.10
N ASP A 557 24.19 10.74 17.87
CA ASP A 557 23.36 11.65 18.65
C ASP A 557 22.54 10.93 19.74
N GLY A 558 22.72 9.61 19.89
CA GLY A 558 22.00 8.79 20.86
C GLY A 558 20.55 8.49 20.47
N ASN A 559 20.11 8.87 19.26
CA ASN A 559 18.74 8.71 18.81
C ASN A 559 18.58 7.55 17.83
N THR A 560 18.29 6.37 18.32
CA THR A 560 18.08 5.16 17.50
C THR A 560 16.86 5.21 16.57
N ARG A 561 16.09 6.29 16.54
CA ARG A 561 14.88 6.43 15.70
C ARG A 561 15.11 7.20 14.40
N ASN A 562 16.19 7.94 14.29
CA ASN A 562 16.70 8.45 13.03
C ASN A 562 17.70 7.45 12.43
N TYR A 563 18.22 7.74 11.26
CA TYR A 563 19.22 6.88 10.60
C TYR A 563 19.98 7.68 9.53
N LEU A 564 21.20 7.29 9.28
CA LEU A 564 21.98 7.73 8.14
C LEU A 564 21.87 6.67 7.04
N ARG A 565 21.63 7.14 5.83
CA ARG A 565 21.60 6.29 4.64
C ARG A 565 22.70 6.68 3.68
N VAL A 566 23.39 5.70 3.15
CA VAL A 566 24.41 5.89 2.13
C VAL A 566 23.96 5.23 0.84
N TYR A 567 24.10 5.96 -0.27
CA TYR A 567 23.76 5.47 -1.60
C TYR A 567 24.91 5.65 -2.59
N GLN A 568 24.96 4.77 -3.58
CA GLN A 568 25.69 5.02 -4.81
C GLN A 568 24.78 5.71 -5.82
N SER A 569 25.27 6.80 -6.44
CA SER A 569 24.64 7.41 -7.61
C SER A 569 25.67 8.13 -8.46
N ALA A 570 25.52 8.04 -9.76
CA ALA A 570 26.32 8.82 -10.73
C ALA A 570 26.01 10.34 -10.66
N ASP A 571 24.85 10.74 -10.12
CA ASP A 571 24.46 12.15 -9.92
C ASP A 571 24.80 12.60 -8.50
N SER A 572 26.04 13.09 -8.31
CA SER A 572 26.52 13.63 -7.03
C SER A 572 26.08 15.08 -6.76
N THR A 573 25.36 15.72 -7.70
CA THR A 573 24.99 17.15 -7.60
C THR A 573 23.69 17.40 -6.84
N ALA A 574 22.90 16.36 -6.55
CA ALA A 574 21.65 16.51 -5.85
C ALA A 574 21.85 16.84 -4.35
N VAL A 575 21.15 17.87 -3.87
CA VAL A 575 21.11 18.22 -2.44
C VAL A 575 20.19 17.22 -1.72
N PHE A 576 20.73 16.53 -0.71
CA PHE A 576 20.01 15.55 0.06
C PHE A 576 19.65 16.05 1.46
N PRO A 577 18.58 15.49 2.08
CA PRO A 577 18.34 15.68 3.52
C PRO A 577 19.59 15.36 4.33
N GLY A 578 19.74 15.98 5.51
CA GLY A 578 20.93 15.83 6.35
C GLY A 578 21.27 14.41 6.82
N ASN A 579 20.42 13.44 6.52
CA ASN A 579 20.59 12.02 6.85
C ASN A 579 20.90 11.10 5.64
N VAL A 580 21.35 11.69 4.51
CA VAL A 580 21.73 10.92 3.32
C VAL A 580 23.11 11.35 2.83
N ILE A 581 23.95 10.36 2.52
CA ILE A 581 25.24 10.51 1.83
C ILE A 581 25.13 9.85 0.47
N VAL A 582 25.58 10.52 -0.59
CA VAL A 582 25.65 9.94 -1.93
C VAL A 582 27.10 9.89 -2.38
N VAL A 583 27.51 8.75 -2.89
CA VAL A 583 28.84 8.51 -3.45
C VAL A 583 28.74 8.14 -4.92
N ASP A 584 29.61 8.69 -5.74
CA ASP A 584 29.60 8.58 -7.20
C ASP A 584 30.45 7.44 -7.77
N SER A 585 31.28 6.83 -6.93
CA SER A 585 32.23 5.82 -7.37
C SER A 585 32.51 4.78 -6.27
N PRO A 586 32.85 3.53 -6.63
CA PRO A 586 33.24 2.51 -5.70
C PRO A 586 34.49 2.95 -4.89
N LYS A 587 34.33 3.06 -3.58
CA LYS A 587 35.39 3.36 -2.62
C LYS A 587 34.96 2.90 -1.23
N PRO A 588 35.92 2.69 -0.31
CA PRO A 588 35.59 2.44 1.08
C PRO A 588 34.78 3.60 1.68
N ILE A 589 33.60 3.34 2.18
CA ILE A 589 32.73 4.33 2.81
C ILE A 589 32.86 4.20 4.31
N TRP A 590 33.16 5.31 4.98
CA TRP A 590 33.34 5.33 6.41
C TRP A 590 32.99 6.68 7.03
N ILE A 591 32.61 6.63 8.31
CA ILE A 591 32.35 7.77 9.18
C ILE A 591 32.97 7.48 10.54
N GLY A 592 33.33 8.52 11.30
CA GLY A 592 34.04 8.30 12.56
C GLY A 592 34.29 9.56 13.37
N LEU A 593 35.22 9.44 14.34
CA LEU A 593 35.59 10.49 15.27
C LEU A 593 37.10 10.66 15.35
N ASP A 594 37.58 11.91 15.40
CA ASP A 594 38.87 12.27 15.97
C ASP A 594 38.68 12.58 17.46
N LEU A 595 39.17 11.75 18.34
CA LEU A 595 39.01 11.85 19.79
C LEU A 595 39.86 12.96 20.42
N GLY A 596 40.63 13.70 19.59
CA GLY A 596 41.49 14.78 20.05
C GLY A 596 42.80 14.35 20.77
N GLY A 597 42.97 13.09 20.98
CA GLY A 597 44.13 12.45 21.63
C GLY A 597 43.86 10.96 21.83
N ASP A 598 44.86 10.22 22.25
CA ASP A 598 44.77 8.82 22.51
C ASP A 598 43.74 8.48 23.60
N ARG A 599 42.83 7.59 23.30
CA ARG A 599 41.80 7.08 24.23
C ARG A 599 41.75 5.56 24.14
N ASN A 600 41.43 4.91 25.27
CA ASN A 600 41.15 3.48 25.28
C ASN A 600 39.73 3.26 24.77
N VAL A 601 39.57 2.41 23.74
CA VAL A 601 38.32 1.87 23.28
C VAL A 601 38.16 0.48 23.88
N THR A 602 37.15 0.31 24.73
CA THR A 602 36.88 -0.94 25.46
C THR A 602 35.63 -1.66 25.00
N GLY A 603 34.87 -1.01 24.09
CA GLY A 603 33.65 -1.57 23.52
C GLY A 603 33.16 -0.81 22.30
N VAL A 604 32.22 -1.41 21.62
CA VAL A 604 31.48 -0.79 20.51
C VAL A 604 29.99 -1.03 20.72
N ALA A 605 29.18 -0.10 20.24
CA ALA A 605 27.74 -0.28 20.24
C ALA A 605 27.16 0.16 18.90
N TYR A 606 26.04 -0.48 18.47
CA TYR A 606 25.38 -0.12 17.23
C TYR A 606 23.91 -0.49 17.23
N CYS A 607 23.14 0.23 16.43
CA CYS A 607 21.72 0.00 16.16
C CYS A 607 21.47 0.08 14.65
N PRO A 608 20.87 -0.93 14.02
CA PRO A 608 20.44 -0.83 12.63
C PRO A 608 19.24 0.12 12.49
N ARG A 609 19.03 0.61 11.27
CA ARG A 609 17.78 1.28 10.94
C ARG A 609 16.60 0.40 11.32
N ASN A 610 15.64 0.97 12.03
CA ASN A 610 14.47 0.27 12.57
C ASN A 610 13.16 1.04 12.32
N ASP A 611 12.03 0.50 12.78
CA ASP A 611 10.69 1.03 12.59
C ASP A 611 10.18 1.89 13.75
N SER A 612 11.00 2.18 14.72
CA SER A 612 10.64 2.90 15.95
C SER A 612 9.51 2.26 16.77
N ASN A 613 9.34 0.93 16.68
CA ASN A 613 8.32 0.19 17.42
C ASN A 613 8.87 -0.61 18.62
N ASN A 614 10.13 -0.40 18.99
CA ASN A 614 10.73 -0.92 20.21
C ASN A 614 10.15 -0.24 21.46
N ILE A 615 10.47 -0.77 22.65
CA ILE A 615 10.20 -0.10 23.90
C ILE A 615 11.30 0.92 24.17
N TYR A 616 10.90 2.15 24.53
CA TYR A 616 11.82 3.26 24.81
C TYR A 616 11.64 3.77 26.23
N PRO A 617 12.75 4.04 26.99
CA PRO A 617 12.69 4.46 28.39
C PRO A 617 11.91 5.74 28.66
N HIS A 618 11.87 6.67 27.70
CA HIS A 618 11.15 7.95 27.84
C HIS A 618 9.64 7.86 27.54
N CYS A 619 9.15 6.66 27.14
CA CYS A 619 7.76 6.46 26.77
C CYS A 619 6.99 5.73 27.85
N THR A 620 5.71 6.11 27.99
CA THR A 620 4.73 5.38 28.82
C THR A 620 3.88 4.50 27.91
N TYR A 621 3.70 3.27 28.33
CA TYR A 621 2.92 2.26 27.62
C TYR A 621 1.76 1.77 28.46
N GLU A 622 0.67 1.36 27.81
CA GLU A 622 -0.49 0.75 28.43
C GLU A 622 -0.84 -0.55 27.71
N LEU A 623 -0.85 -1.64 28.46
CA LEU A 623 -1.25 -2.96 27.96
C LEU A 623 -2.75 -3.14 28.13
N PHE A 624 -3.40 -3.62 27.09
CA PHE A 624 -4.81 -4.02 27.13
C PHE A 624 -4.94 -5.50 26.77
N CYS A 625 -5.91 -6.16 27.37
CA CYS A 625 -6.41 -7.47 26.92
C CYS A 625 -7.87 -7.36 26.50
N TRP A 626 -8.28 -8.27 25.63
CA TRP A 626 -9.68 -8.41 25.26
C TRP A 626 -10.39 -9.36 26.24
N ASP A 627 -11.46 -8.86 26.88
CA ASP A 627 -12.36 -9.62 27.72
C ASP A 627 -13.76 -8.97 27.65
N GLY A 628 -14.56 -9.40 26.63
CA GLY A 628 -15.80 -8.74 26.25
C GLY A 628 -15.63 -7.30 25.73
N GLY A 629 -14.39 -6.84 25.57
CA GLY A 629 -13.95 -5.50 25.19
C GLY A 629 -12.52 -5.26 25.68
N TRP A 630 -11.92 -4.14 25.30
CA TRP A 630 -10.56 -3.79 25.73
C TRP A 630 -10.55 -3.40 27.21
N LYS A 631 -9.85 -4.17 28.05
CA LYS A 631 -9.61 -3.90 29.47
C LYS A 631 -8.15 -3.55 29.69
N SER A 632 -7.89 -2.43 30.37
CA SER A 632 -6.53 -2.00 30.72
C SER A 632 -5.93 -2.89 31.79
N LEU A 633 -4.71 -3.35 31.57
CA LEU A 633 -3.87 -4.05 32.51
C LEU A 633 -2.83 -3.11 33.17
N GLY A 634 -3.03 -1.81 33.02
CA GLY A 634 -2.23 -0.77 33.62
C GLY A 634 -1.14 -0.18 32.74
N GLN A 635 -0.66 0.97 33.20
CA GLN A 635 0.40 1.73 32.53
C GLN A 635 1.77 1.43 33.15
N ARG A 636 2.81 1.42 32.31
CA ARG A 636 4.21 1.29 32.74
C ARG A 636 5.12 2.19 31.91
N ALA A 637 6.11 2.80 32.56
CA ALA A 637 7.22 3.44 31.87
C ALA A 637 8.13 2.38 31.24
N GLY A 638 8.65 2.65 30.06
CA GLY A 638 9.66 1.80 29.44
C GLY A 638 10.91 1.72 30.32
N GLN A 639 11.44 0.52 30.51
CA GLN A 639 12.70 0.29 31.21
C GLN A 639 13.68 -0.33 30.18
N LYS A 640 14.76 0.37 29.88
CA LYS A 640 15.67 -0.01 28.82
C LYS A 640 14.92 -0.29 27.52
N ASP A 641 14.79 -1.58 27.15
CA ASP A 641 14.21 -2.08 25.90
C ASP A 641 13.02 -3.02 26.11
N SER A 642 12.45 -3.07 27.31
CA SER A 642 11.35 -3.98 27.63
C SER A 642 10.37 -3.43 28.67
N LEU A 643 9.21 -4.08 28.75
CA LEU A 643 8.19 -3.89 29.78
C LEU A 643 7.88 -5.26 30.39
N VAL A 644 7.64 -5.29 31.68
CA VAL A 644 7.25 -6.50 32.40
C VAL A 644 5.87 -6.31 33.01
N TYR A 645 4.95 -7.22 32.70
CA TYR A 645 3.64 -7.35 33.35
C TYR A 645 3.55 -8.71 34.02
N GLU A 646 2.94 -8.76 35.20
CA GLU A 646 2.81 -9.97 35.97
C GLU A 646 1.35 -10.35 36.18
N ASN A 647 1.09 -11.65 36.26
CA ASN A 647 -0.24 -12.22 36.45
C ASN A 647 -1.28 -11.71 35.42
N VAL A 648 -0.91 -11.75 34.18
CA VAL A 648 -1.73 -11.29 33.05
C VAL A 648 -2.67 -12.43 32.63
N PRO A 649 -4.00 -12.22 32.43
CA PRO A 649 -4.89 -13.25 31.92
C PRO A 649 -4.30 -13.92 30.67
N SER A 650 -4.27 -15.25 30.57
CA SER A 650 -3.79 -15.97 29.38
C SER A 650 -4.89 -16.11 28.33
N GLY A 651 -4.57 -16.67 27.14
CA GLY A 651 -5.53 -16.89 26.06
C GLY A 651 -6.11 -15.64 25.41
N CYS A 652 -5.73 -14.46 25.90
CA CYS A 652 -6.25 -13.17 25.43
C CYS A 652 -5.65 -12.73 24.11
N LEU A 653 -6.41 -11.88 23.43
CA LEU A 653 -5.87 -10.96 22.44
C LEU A 653 -5.40 -9.70 23.16
N TYR A 654 -4.14 -9.30 22.93
CA TYR A 654 -3.55 -8.12 23.56
C TYR A 654 -3.26 -7.01 22.53
N ILE A 655 -3.17 -5.78 23.05
CA ILE A 655 -2.62 -4.62 22.35
C ILE A 655 -1.78 -3.78 23.32
N LEU A 656 -0.56 -3.43 22.92
CA LEU A 656 0.30 -2.53 23.65
C LEU A 656 0.26 -1.14 23.02
N ARG A 657 -0.21 -0.15 23.74
CA ARG A 657 -0.29 1.24 23.28
C ARG A 657 0.84 2.07 23.85
N ASN A 658 1.53 2.82 22.99
CA ASN A 658 2.42 3.89 23.42
C ASN A 658 1.58 5.17 23.65
N ARG A 659 1.45 5.59 24.91
CA ARG A 659 0.64 6.74 25.33
C ARG A 659 1.36 8.06 25.12
N THR A 660 2.69 8.05 24.97
CA THR A 660 3.52 9.24 24.76
C THR A 660 3.60 9.59 23.27
N GLU A 661 3.82 8.61 22.40
CA GLU A 661 4.13 8.82 20.98
C GLU A 661 3.33 7.88 20.05
N GLY A 662 2.08 7.62 20.35
CA GLY A 662 1.24 6.64 19.66
C GLY A 662 1.35 6.67 18.13
N LYS A 663 2.17 5.77 17.57
CA LYS A 663 2.20 5.44 16.14
C LYS A 663 1.34 4.22 15.85
N GLU A 664 1.86 3.30 15.07
CA GLU A 664 1.22 2.03 14.82
C GLU A 664 1.20 1.15 16.06
N GLU A 665 0.12 0.40 16.23
CA GLU A 665 -0.08 -0.58 17.29
C GLU A 665 -0.67 -1.82 16.65
N ARG A 666 -0.31 -3.02 17.16
CA ARG A 666 -0.78 -4.27 16.58
C ARG A 666 -1.25 -5.26 17.63
N LEU A 667 -2.19 -6.08 17.24
CA LEU A 667 -2.71 -7.19 18.02
C LEU A 667 -1.66 -8.30 18.15
N PHE A 668 -1.57 -8.90 19.32
CA PHE A 668 -0.72 -10.06 19.56
C PHE A 668 -1.32 -11.00 20.61
N THR A 669 -0.90 -12.25 20.55
CA THR A 669 -1.03 -13.22 21.64
C THR A 669 0.32 -13.40 22.32
N TYR A 670 0.34 -13.98 23.50
CA TYR A 670 1.60 -14.27 24.22
C TYR A 670 1.71 -15.79 24.43
N GLU A 671 2.62 -16.39 23.69
CA GLU A 671 2.77 -17.83 23.59
C GLU A 671 4.24 -18.20 23.81
N ASP A 672 4.50 -19.22 24.63
CA ASP A 672 5.87 -19.70 24.92
C ASP A 672 6.85 -18.59 25.29
N GLY A 673 6.39 -17.61 26.09
CA GLY A 673 7.22 -16.49 26.52
C GLY A 673 7.47 -15.41 25.45
N LYS A 674 6.75 -15.40 24.33
CA LYS A 674 6.95 -14.49 23.19
C LYS A 674 5.66 -13.84 22.72
N GLN A 675 5.80 -12.64 22.14
CA GLN A 675 4.71 -11.96 21.43
C GLN A 675 4.52 -12.58 20.05
N VAL A 676 3.35 -13.13 19.76
CA VAL A 676 2.94 -13.66 18.44
C VAL A 676 1.99 -12.67 17.78
N TRP A 677 2.35 -12.17 16.60
CA TRP A 677 1.68 -11.05 15.92
C TRP A 677 0.61 -11.50 14.91
N TRP A 678 -0.53 -10.83 15.01
CA TRP A 678 -1.71 -11.12 14.19
C TRP A 678 -2.02 -10.02 13.16
#